data_71151051867054ddd8c0e3bfba63c318
#
_entry.id   71151051867054ddd8c0e3bfba63c318
#
_cell.length_a   1.000
_cell.length_b   1.000
_cell.length_c   1.000
_cell.angle_alpha   90.00
_cell.angle_beta   90.00
_cell.angle_gamma   90.00
#
_symmetry.space_group_name_H-M   'P 1'
#
loop_
_entity.id
_entity.type
_entity.pdbx_description
1 polymer ?
#
loop_
_entity_poly.entity_id
_entity_poly.type
_entity_poly.pdbx_seq_one_letter_code
_entity_poly.pdbx_strand_id
1 'polypeptide(L)'
;MDKRLDPLFTPWKIGNCEIKNRFVLTSMGGTDLFGWMEKNHFDKDGARFIMEVAKNNAGLVMPGCQPVYNPMFGQWLHKNKKMFEDLKKWMPEFHKTGAKLFVQLTAGFGRSFTISEMMEKLYTNKFLRVVSKPFMNLDKITATASPSPNRWSDKVPSRAMTVEEIHEFVEAFAESARLLKEAGVDGVEVHAVHEGYLLDQFTLGYVNKRTDSYGGSFENRYRFAVEIVDAIKAACGKDFPVSLRYSVISKTKGFRQGALPGEDYVEAGRDMAESEIAAKFLQDAGYDMLNCDNGTYDAWYWAHPPVYMPENCNLAEVEHIKNFVDIPVVCAGRMTLDAAAEAVAAGKLDGAGFARQFLADQRWITKLMNDEQDDIRPCILCHNGCFNMCHYKGVPNDQDLSDSLHLARCAVNAETMQWNKHYIKKTTSPKTVHIIGGGIGGMEAARVLKLRGHNPIIHEKSGELGGAFIAASAESYKGKLRDLLAWYIRKMDKLGIEVRLNDEVKDVSVFGNDPVIIATGATPRLLKRVPGYEKMVEACEYLRGSKEVGQTVAVIGGGLTGSEIAYELALQGKNPVIVEMKDDLISQKGVCLANSSYLREWFELHKVPVYLETTLKEVKDGAIVCTGKDGKYIEIKCDSVISCAGYI
;
A
#
# COMPACT_ATOMS: atom_id res chain seq x y z
N MET A 1 -4.37 -14.07 -25.93
CA MET A 1 -3.59 -14.03 -24.67
C MET A 1 -2.11 -14.19 -24.99
N ASP A 2 -1.23 -13.41 -24.36
CA ASP A 2 0.22 -13.51 -24.53
C ASP A 2 0.72 -14.86 -23.96
N LYS A 3 1.33 -15.69 -24.82
CA LYS A 3 1.81 -17.03 -24.45
C LYS A 3 2.90 -17.03 -23.37
N ARG A 4 3.62 -15.92 -23.21
CA ARG A 4 4.62 -15.78 -22.14
C ARG A 4 3.99 -15.88 -20.75
N LEU A 5 2.70 -15.55 -20.64
CA LEU A 5 1.95 -15.59 -19.39
C LEU A 5 1.27 -16.94 -19.12
N ASP A 6 1.33 -17.92 -20.05
CA ASP A 6 0.71 -19.25 -19.90
C ASP A 6 1.07 -19.94 -18.58
N PRO A 7 2.32 -19.86 -18.04
CA PRO A 7 2.66 -20.47 -16.77
C PRO A 7 1.77 -19.99 -15.60
N LEU A 8 1.32 -18.73 -15.62
CA LEU A 8 0.46 -18.17 -14.58
C LEU A 8 -0.97 -18.75 -14.59
N PHE A 9 -1.38 -19.37 -15.68
CA PHE A 9 -2.71 -19.98 -15.84
C PHE A 9 -2.73 -21.49 -15.56
N THR A 10 -1.61 -22.07 -15.11
CA THR A 10 -1.52 -23.48 -14.74
C THR A 10 -2.02 -23.72 -13.31
N PRO A 11 -2.70 -24.88 -13.04
CA PRO A 11 -3.11 -25.22 -11.68
C PRO A 11 -1.93 -25.61 -10.79
N TRP A 12 -2.14 -25.53 -9.48
CA TRP A 12 -1.19 -25.95 -8.45
C TRP A 12 -1.91 -26.39 -7.18
N LYS A 13 -1.17 -26.81 -6.13
CA LYS A 13 -1.78 -27.31 -4.89
C LYS A 13 -1.13 -26.72 -3.65
N ILE A 14 -1.93 -26.54 -2.59
CA ILE A 14 -1.51 -26.23 -1.23
C ILE A 14 -2.06 -27.38 -0.36
N GLY A 15 -1.21 -28.29 0.10
CA GLY A 15 -1.68 -29.54 0.68
C GLY A 15 -2.64 -30.24 -0.30
N ASN A 16 -3.84 -30.55 0.16
CA ASN A 16 -4.89 -31.18 -0.67
C ASN A 16 -5.76 -30.20 -1.46
N CYS A 17 -5.56 -28.88 -1.28
CA CYS A 17 -6.36 -27.85 -1.93
C CYS A 17 -5.80 -27.51 -3.32
N GLU A 18 -6.55 -27.80 -4.37
CA GLU A 18 -6.19 -27.47 -5.75
C GLU A 18 -6.60 -26.02 -6.07
N ILE A 19 -5.66 -25.26 -6.62
CA ILE A 19 -5.85 -23.85 -7.03
C ILE A 19 -5.79 -23.80 -8.56
N LYS A 20 -6.80 -23.18 -9.18
CA LYS A 20 -6.99 -23.20 -10.64
C LYS A 20 -5.92 -22.48 -11.47
N ASN A 21 -5.21 -21.53 -10.89
CA ASN A 21 -4.13 -20.75 -11.54
C ASN A 21 -3.21 -20.11 -10.48
N ARG A 22 -2.13 -19.46 -10.93
CA ARG A 22 -1.06 -18.93 -10.08
C ARG A 22 -1.32 -17.49 -9.58
N PHE A 23 -2.45 -16.88 -9.92
CA PHE A 23 -2.80 -15.53 -9.45
C PHE A 23 -3.37 -15.56 -8.05
N VAL A 24 -2.68 -14.90 -7.12
CA VAL A 24 -3.07 -14.82 -5.72
C VAL A 24 -3.41 -13.38 -5.35
N LEU A 25 -4.64 -13.13 -4.87
CA LEU A 25 -4.91 -11.91 -4.11
C LEU A 25 -4.31 -12.13 -2.71
N THR A 26 -3.13 -11.54 -2.47
CA THR A 26 -2.51 -11.59 -1.13
C THR A 26 -3.22 -10.65 -0.17
N SER A 27 -3.27 -11.04 1.10
CA SER A 27 -3.93 -10.28 2.16
C SER A 27 -3.37 -8.86 2.26
N MET A 28 -4.29 -7.91 2.35
CA MET A 28 -3.99 -6.49 2.50
C MET A 28 -5.08 -5.85 3.37
N GLY A 29 -4.68 -5.02 4.34
CA GLY A 29 -5.62 -4.31 5.21
C GLY A 29 -6.64 -3.51 4.40
N GLY A 30 -7.88 -3.53 4.86
CA GLY A 30 -9.01 -2.89 4.18
C GLY A 30 -9.68 -3.73 3.09
N THR A 31 -9.31 -5.01 2.91
CA THR A 31 -10.05 -5.97 2.07
C THR A 31 -10.71 -7.06 2.92
N ASP A 32 -11.13 -6.70 4.11
CA ASP A 32 -11.54 -7.61 5.17
C ASP A 32 -12.95 -8.13 4.97
N LEU A 33 -13.18 -9.39 5.36
CA LEU A 33 -14.51 -10.02 5.34
C LEU A 33 -15.29 -9.80 6.65
N PHE A 34 -14.60 -9.43 7.74
CA PHE A 34 -15.20 -9.43 9.06
C PHE A 34 -15.12 -8.09 9.79
N GLY A 35 -14.99 -7.01 9.03
CA GLY A 35 -14.84 -5.65 9.53
C GLY A 35 -13.38 -5.33 9.91
N TRP A 36 -12.95 -4.13 9.63
CA TRP A 36 -11.62 -3.61 9.95
C TRP A 36 -11.72 -2.43 10.90
N MET A 37 -11.02 -2.49 12.05
CA MET A 37 -11.03 -1.44 13.09
C MET A 37 -12.43 -1.09 13.62
N GLU A 38 -13.36 -2.04 13.57
CA GLU A 38 -14.73 -1.94 14.03
C GLU A 38 -15.20 -3.23 14.70
N LYS A 39 -16.46 -3.29 15.15
CA LYS A 39 -17.02 -4.50 15.71
C LYS A 39 -17.10 -5.60 14.64
N ASN A 40 -16.62 -6.81 14.97
CA ASN A 40 -16.63 -7.94 14.05
C ASN A 40 -18.05 -8.26 13.56
N HIS A 41 -18.20 -8.32 12.24
CA HIS A 41 -19.42 -8.71 11.52
C HIS A 41 -19.06 -9.24 10.14
N PHE A 42 -19.99 -9.89 9.44
CA PHE A 42 -19.78 -10.23 8.04
C PHE A 42 -19.96 -8.97 7.18
N ASP A 43 -18.87 -8.46 6.61
CA ASP A 43 -18.85 -7.23 5.82
C ASP A 43 -19.32 -7.51 4.38
N LYS A 44 -20.46 -6.91 4.00
CA LYS A 44 -21.07 -7.14 2.67
C LYS A 44 -20.31 -6.46 1.55
N ASP A 45 -19.68 -5.32 1.78
CA ASP A 45 -18.91 -4.59 0.77
C ASP A 45 -17.54 -5.26 0.55
N GLY A 46 -16.88 -5.71 1.62
CA GLY A 46 -15.71 -6.56 1.56
C GLY A 46 -16.00 -7.88 0.83
N ALA A 47 -17.09 -8.57 1.19
CA ALA A 47 -17.51 -9.81 0.55
C ALA A 47 -17.85 -9.61 -0.94
N ARG A 48 -18.44 -8.48 -1.33
CA ARG A 48 -18.69 -8.12 -2.73
C ARG A 48 -17.38 -7.95 -3.51
N PHE A 49 -16.40 -7.23 -2.94
CA PHE A 49 -15.10 -7.07 -3.57
C PHE A 49 -14.42 -8.43 -3.79
N ILE A 50 -14.36 -9.27 -2.77
CA ILE A 50 -13.79 -10.62 -2.83
C ILE A 50 -14.49 -11.47 -3.88
N MET A 51 -15.82 -11.40 -3.94
CA MET A 51 -16.61 -12.11 -4.96
C MET A 51 -16.29 -11.64 -6.38
N GLU A 52 -16.15 -10.32 -6.61
CA GLU A 52 -15.79 -9.78 -7.92
C GLU A 52 -14.39 -10.21 -8.36
N VAL A 53 -13.42 -10.23 -7.44
CA VAL A 53 -12.07 -10.74 -7.70
C VAL A 53 -12.11 -12.23 -8.09
N ALA A 54 -12.85 -13.04 -7.34
CA ALA A 54 -12.98 -14.47 -7.59
C ALA A 54 -13.69 -14.78 -8.94
N LYS A 55 -14.77 -14.08 -9.26
CA LYS A 55 -15.47 -14.16 -10.55
C LYS A 55 -14.60 -13.79 -11.73
N ASN A 56 -13.61 -12.92 -11.50
CA ASN A 56 -12.69 -12.46 -12.52
C ASN A 56 -11.34 -13.20 -12.48
N ASN A 57 -11.40 -14.49 -12.18
CA ASN A 57 -10.34 -15.49 -12.38
C ASN A 57 -9.16 -15.47 -11.42
N ALA A 58 -9.21 -14.81 -10.26
CA ALA A 58 -8.22 -15.08 -9.22
C ALA A 58 -8.29 -16.57 -8.81
N GLY A 59 -7.13 -17.22 -8.66
CA GLY A 59 -7.05 -18.62 -8.25
C GLY A 59 -7.19 -18.78 -6.74
N LEU A 60 -6.39 -18.04 -5.99
CA LEU A 60 -6.42 -17.99 -4.53
C LEU A 60 -6.74 -16.57 -4.08
N VAL A 61 -7.66 -16.45 -3.13
CA VAL A 61 -8.10 -15.15 -2.59
C VAL A 61 -7.87 -15.14 -1.09
N MET A 62 -7.06 -14.20 -0.62
CA MET A 62 -6.79 -13.98 0.80
C MET A 62 -7.25 -12.57 1.19
N PRO A 63 -8.40 -12.44 1.88
CA PRO A 63 -8.87 -11.16 2.42
C PRO A 63 -7.87 -10.54 3.41
N GLY A 64 -8.11 -9.29 3.81
CA GLY A 64 -7.33 -8.58 4.81
C GLY A 64 -7.21 -9.33 6.14
N CYS A 65 -6.19 -9.02 6.91
CA CYS A 65 -5.85 -9.75 8.13
C CYS A 65 -6.90 -9.56 9.21
N GLN A 66 -7.48 -10.68 9.68
CA GLN A 66 -8.49 -10.67 10.72
C GLN A 66 -7.88 -10.95 12.10
N PRO A 67 -7.89 -9.97 13.02
CA PRO A 67 -7.42 -10.21 14.38
C PRO A 67 -8.27 -11.26 15.11
N VAL A 68 -7.64 -12.29 15.68
CA VAL A 68 -8.34 -13.26 16.53
C VAL A 68 -8.82 -12.64 17.86
N TYR A 69 -8.18 -11.52 18.25
CA TYR A 69 -8.64 -10.64 19.33
C TYR A 69 -8.84 -9.23 18.76
N ASN A 70 -10.08 -8.76 18.71
CA ASN A 70 -10.40 -7.45 18.17
C ASN A 70 -9.83 -6.33 19.05
N PRO A 71 -8.91 -5.48 18.53
CA PRO A 71 -8.22 -4.48 19.33
C PRO A 71 -9.13 -3.33 19.77
N MET A 72 -10.22 -3.06 19.03
CA MET A 72 -11.09 -1.91 19.31
C MET A 72 -12.20 -2.24 20.32
N PHE A 73 -12.62 -3.51 20.43
CA PHE A 73 -13.78 -3.88 21.25
C PHE A 73 -13.49 -5.02 22.24
N GLY A 74 -12.24 -5.47 22.31
CA GLY A 74 -11.80 -6.47 23.26
C GLY A 74 -12.49 -7.83 23.14
N GLN A 75 -12.95 -8.20 21.94
CA GLN A 75 -13.69 -9.43 21.69
C GLN A 75 -12.86 -10.45 20.92
N TRP A 76 -12.94 -11.72 21.33
CA TRP A 76 -12.38 -12.82 20.58
C TRP A 76 -13.23 -13.14 19.35
N LEU A 77 -12.59 -13.33 18.18
CA LEU A 77 -13.23 -13.57 16.90
C LEU A 77 -14.20 -14.75 16.95
N HIS A 78 -13.76 -15.90 17.51
CA HIS A 78 -14.52 -17.14 17.61
C HIS A 78 -15.80 -17.02 18.47
N LYS A 79 -15.96 -15.96 19.27
CA LYS A 79 -17.19 -15.74 20.04
C LYS A 79 -18.34 -15.18 19.20
N ASN A 80 -18.08 -14.65 18.00
CA ASN A 80 -19.11 -14.09 17.12
C ASN A 80 -19.67 -15.16 16.15
N LYS A 81 -20.50 -16.08 16.67
CA LYS A 81 -21.07 -17.19 15.89
C LYS A 81 -21.86 -16.73 14.66
N LYS A 82 -22.63 -15.63 14.78
CA LYS A 82 -23.46 -15.10 13.67
C LYS A 82 -22.64 -14.76 12.44
N MET A 83 -21.46 -14.21 12.62
CA MET A 83 -20.55 -13.86 11.53
C MET A 83 -20.14 -15.09 10.71
N PHE A 84 -19.83 -16.22 11.37
CA PHE A 84 -19.50 -17.49 10.71
C PHE A 84 -20.72 -18.13 10.03
N GLU A 85 -21.92 -17.98 10.60
CA GLU A 85 -23.16 -18.41 9.96
C GLU A 85 -23.45 -17.63 8.67
N ASP A 86 -23.21 -16.32 8.66
CA ASP A 86 -23.39 -15.49 7.47
C ASP A 86 -22.32 -15.81 6.40
N LEU A 87 -21.08 -16.06 6.80
CA LEU A 87 -20.04 -16.58 5.91
C LEU A 87 -20.44 -17.93 5.30
N LYS A 88 -20.93 -18.87 6.09
CA LYS A 88 -21.38 -20.20 5.64
C LYS A 88 -22.46 -20.11 4.55
N LYS A 89 -23.35 -19.13 4.64
CA LYS A 89 -24.38 -18.89 3.61
C LYS A 89 -23.79 -18.33 2.33
N TRP A 90 -22.69 -17.57 2.41
CA TRP A 90 -22.05 -16.92 1.28
C TRP A 90 -21.10 -17.85 0.51
N MET A 91 -20.41 -18.79 1.19
CA MET A 91 -19.38 -19.66 0.63
C MET A 91 -19.84 -20.49 -0.59
N PRO A 92 -21.06 -21.07 -0.65
CA PRO A 92 -21.49 -21.83 -1.82
C PRO A 92 -21.50 -21.01 -3.13
N GLU A 93 -21.85 -19.72 -3.06
CA GLU A 93 -21.80 -18.84 -4.23
C GLU A 93 -20.35 -18.47 -4.59
N PHE A 94 -19.48 -18.30 -3.58
CA PHE A 94 -18.06 -18.08 -3.82
C PHE A 94 -17.42 -19.27 -4.55
N HIS A 95 -17.68 -20.49 -4.11
CA HIS A 95 -17.12 -21.70 -4.72
C HIS A 95 -17.55 -21.92 -6.18
N LYS A 96 -18.70 -21.40 -6.62
CA LYS A 96 -19.11 -21.44 -8.04
C LYS A 96 -18.12 -20.71 -8.96
N THR A 97 -17.29 -19.82 -8.46
CA THR A 97 -16.24 -19.13 -9.22
C THR A 97 -15.03 -20.02 -9.52
N GLY A 98 -14.88 -21.13 -8.81
CA GLY A 98 -13.71 -22.00 -8.86
C GLY A 98 -12.47 -21.42 -8.14
N ALA A 99 -12.58 -20.25 -7.53
CA ALA A 99 -11.53 -19.70 -6.67
C ALA A 99 -11.51 -20.40 -5.29
N LYS A 100 -10.36 -20.31 -4.61
CA LYS A 100 -10.19 -20.77 -3.22
C LYS A 100 -10.05 -19.60 -2.28
N LEU A 101 -10.63 -19.72 -1.08
CA LEU A 101 -10.59 -18.70 -0.04
C LEU A 101 -9.73 -19.17 1.15
N PHE A 102 -8.68 -18.43 1.45
CA PHE A 102 -7.91 -18.59 2.68
C PHE A 102 -8.08 -17.33 3.53
N VAL A 103 -8.60 -17.46 4.74
CA VAL A 103 -8.76 -16.33 5.65
C VAL A 103 -7.48 -16.13 6.45
N GLN A 104 -6.89 -14.93 6.37
CA GLN A 104 -5.72 -14.60 7.15
C GLN A 104 -6.12 -14.23 8.58
N LEU A 105 -5.59 -14.96 9.56
CA LEU A 105 -5.77 -14.74 11.00
C LEU A 105 -4.51 -14.12 11.61
N THR A 106 -4.66 -13.10 12.47
CA THR A 106 -3.53 -12.44 13.13
C THR A 106 -3.67 -12.40 14.64
N ALA A 107 -2.54 -12.57 15.35
CA ALA A 107 -2.44 -12.28 16.78
C ALA A 107 -2.43 -10.77 17.08
N GLY A 108 -2.36 -9.92 16.05
CA GLY A 108 -2.33 -8.47 16.18
C GLY A 108 -0.93 -7.88 15.94
N PHE A 109 -0.80 -6.61 16.27
CA PHE A 109 0.34 -5.80 15.88
C PHE A 109 1.41 -5.68 16.97
N GLY A 110 1.09 -6.02 18.23
CA GLY A 110 2.01 -5.85 19.35
C GLY A 110 2.57 -4.41 19.42
N ARG A 111 3.89 -4.26 19.56
CA ARG A 111 4.56 -2.94 19.56
C ARG A 111 4.33 -2.11 18.30
N SER A 112 3.92 -2.74 17.22
CA SER A 112 3.66 -2.07 15.93
C SER A 112 2.23 -1.55 15.79
N PHE A 113 1.35 -1.73 16.80
CA PHE A 113 0.00 -1.18 16.78
C PHE A 113 0.05 0.34 16.67
N THR A 114 -0.73 0.89 15.74
CA THR A 114 -0.76 2.34 15.48
C THR A 114 -1.37 3.09 16.63
N ILE A 115 -0.63 4.02 17.19
CA ILE A 115 -1.05 4.90 18.28
C ILE A 115 -1.32 6.29 17.70
N SER A 116 -2.57 6.77 17.82
CA SER A 116 -2.96 8.15 17.52
C SER A 116 -2.81 9.04 18.76
N GLU A 117 -2.82 10.35 18.56
CA GLU A 117 -2.80 11.31 19.68
C GLU A 117 -3.95 11.09 20.69
N MET A 118 -5.12 10.69 20.20
CA MET A 118 -6.25 10.36 21.07
C MET A 118 -5.92 9.14 21.94
N MET A 119 -5.34 8.09 21.36
CA MET A 119 -4.93 6.89 22.11
C MET A 119 -3.82 7.20 23.12
N GLU A 120 -2.87 8.07 22.80
CA GLU A 120 -1.89 8.55 23.77
C GLU A 120 -2.55 9.20 24.97
N LYS A 121 -3.55 10.08 24.76
CA LYS A 121 -4.31 10.72 25.84
C LYS A 121 -5.07 9.69 26.69
N LEU A 122 -5.71 8.70 26.05
CA LEU A 122 -6.40 7.60 26.75
C LEU A 122 -5.44 6.78 27.61
N TYR A 123 -4.20 6.59 27.18
CA TYR A 123 -3.19 5.82 27.91
C TYR A 123 -2.51 6.63 29.02
N THR A 124 -2.09 7.85 28.75
CA THR A 124 -1.30 8.69 29.68
C THR A 124 -2.14 9.27 30.82
N ASN A 125 -3.44 9.49 30.60
CA ASN A 125 -4.37 9.92 31.65
C ASN A 125 -4.89 8.71 32.43
N LYS A 126 -4.57 8.62 33.74
CA LYS A 126 -4.93 7.48 34.60
C LYS A 126 -6.43 7.19 34.64
N PHE A 127 -7.27 8.22 34.68
CA PHE A 127 -8.72 8.06 34.69
C PHE A 127 -9.25 7.54 33.34
N LEU A 128 -8.84 8.18 32.23
CA LEU A 128 -9.24 7.76 30.90
C LEU A 128 -8.75 6.34 30.58
N ARG A 129 -7.55 5.96 31.01
CA ARG A 129 -7.00 4.61 30.86
C ARG A 129 -7.88 3.54 31.52
N VAL A 130 -8.40 3.82 32.72
CA VAL A 130 -9.29 2.88 33.42
C VAL A 130 -10.65 2.77 32.72
N VAL A 131 -11.24 3.90 32.35
CA VAL A 131 -12.58 3.95 31.73
C VAL A 131 -12.58 3.39 30.31
N SER A 132 -11.52 3.61 29.52
CA SER A 132 -11.42 3.09 28.15
C SER A 132 -11.05 1.61 28.07
N LYS A 133 -10.50 1.03 29.11
CA LYS A 133 -9.98 -0.35 29.12
C LYS A 133 -10.96 -1.42 28.60
N PRO A 134 -12.29 -1.36 28.89
CA PRO A 134 -13.26 -2.31 28.34
C PRO A 134 -13.45 -2.22 26.81
N PHE A 135 -13.16 -1.05 26.22
CA PHE A 135 -13.32 -0.80 24.77
C PHE A 135 -11.99 -0.85 24.03
N MET A 136 -10.92 -0.42 24.68
CA MET A 136 -9.57 -0.39 24.11
C MET A 136 -8.54 -0.60 25.22
N ASN A 137 -8.06 -1.82 25.36
CA ASN A 137 -7.03 -2.16 26.32
C ASN A 137 -5.63 -2.06 25.66
N LEU A 138 -5.05 -0.85 25.63
CA LEU A 138 -3.74 -0.62 25.01
C LEU A 138 -2.64 -1.49 25.65
N ASP A 139 -2.70 -1.81 26.93
CA ASP A 139 -1.74 -2.70 27.60
C ASP A 139 -1.74 -4.13 27.01
N LYS A 140 -2.91 -4.63 26.55
CA LYS A 140 -3.04 -5.94 25.90
C LYS A 140 -2.71 -5.84 24.41
N ILE A 141 -3.18 -4.79 23.74
CA ILE A 141 -3.05 -4.62 22.28
C ILE A 141 -1.60 -4.38 21.88
N THR A 142 -0.83 -3.64 22.70
CA THR A 142 0.59 -3.35 22.45
C THR A 142 1.54 -4.34 23.13
N ALA A 143 1.01 -5.38 23.79
CA ALA A 143 1.85 -6.43 24.37
C ALA A 143 2.64 -7.14 23.28
N THR A 144 3.89 -7.46 23.57
CA THR A 144 4.89 -8.00 22.64
C THR A 144 5.74 -9.09 23.31
N ALA A 145 6.75 -9.61 22.63
CA ALA A 145 7.64 -10.60 23.22
C ALA A 145 8.37 -10.08 24.47
N SER A 146 8.88 -8.86 24.43
CA SER A 146 9.59 -8.20 25.54
C SER A 146 9.31 -6.71 25.56
N PRO A 147 9.47 -6.02 26.71
CA PRO A 147 9.35 -4.57 26.75
C PRO A 147 10.26 -3.91 25.69
N SER A 148 9.65 -3.16 24.79
CA SER A 148 10.32 -2.54 23.66
C SER A 148 9.62 -1.22 23.26
N PRO A 149 10.32 -0.30 22.55
CA PRO A 149 9.69 0.93 22.08
C PRO A 149 8.50 0.63 21.17
N ASN A 150 7.36 1.30 21.37
CA ASN A 150 6.29 1.27 20.39
C ASN A 150 6.77 1.92 19.08
N ARG A 151 6.32 1.40 17.94
CA ARG A 151 6.74 1.91 16.61
C ARG A 151 6.35 3.38 16.39
N TRP A 152 5.25 3.85 16.98
CA TRP A 152 4.58 5.11 16.64
C TRP A 152 4.58 6.14 17.76
N SER A 153 4.76 5.74 19.03
CA SER A 153 4.73 6.64 20.17
C SER A 153 5.66 6.19 21.30
N ASP A 154 6.46 7.11 21.80
CA ASP A 154 7.29 6.89 22.99
C ASP A 154 6.48 6.98 24.30
N LYS A 155 5.26 7.52 24.24
CA LYS A 155 4.38 7.69 25.42
C LYS A 155 3.58 6.44 25.77
N VAL A 156 3.50 5.45 24.84
CA VAL A 156 2.79 4.19 25.04
C VAL A 156 3.81 3.05 24.99
N PRO A 157 4.37 2.64 26.14
CA PRO A 157 5.32 1.53 26.19
C PRO A 157 4.64 0.20 25.90
N SER A 158 5.39 -0.74 25.33
CA SER A 158 4.99 -2.13 25.22
C SER A 158 5.43 -2.93 26.43
N ARG A 159 4.67 -3.94 26.83
CA ARG A 159 5.03 -4.92 27.86
C ARG A 159 5.22 -6.31 27.28
N ALA A 160 5.87 -7.19 28.00
CA ALA A 160 5.88 -8.61 27.67
C ALA A 160 4.49 -9.22 27.82
N MET A 161 4.12 -10.10 26.90
CA MET A 161 2.99 -11.01 27.06
C MET A 161 3.29 -12.04 28.15
N THR A 162 2.29 -12.44 28.93
CA THR A 162 2.41 -13.60 29.81
C THR A 162 2.28 -14.90 29.00
N VAL A 163 2.71 -16.03 29.56
CA VAL A 163 2.57 -17.34 28.92
C VAL A 163 1.09 -17.72 28.76
N GLU A 164 0.27 -17.35 29.74
CA GLU A 164 -1.20 -17.55 29.70
C GLU A 164 -1.83 -16.77 28.54
N GLU A 165 -1.42 -15.52 28.31
CA GLU A 165 -1.88 -14.73 27.18
C GLU A 165 -1.49 -15.37 25.84
N ILE A 166 -0.28 -15.94 25.73
CA ILE A 166 0.16 -16.67 24.53
C ILE A 166 -0.75 -17.87 24.27
N HIS A 167 -1.05 -18.67 25.30
CA HIS A 167 -1.94 -19.82 25.17
C HIS A 167 -3.38 -19.41 24.81
N GLU A 168 -3.90 -18.30 25.34
CA GLU A 168 -5.20 -17.74 24.92
C GLU A 168 -5.25 -17.45 23.41
N PHE A 169 -4.14 -16.91 22.85
CA PHE A 169 -4.06 -16.65 21.42
C PHE A 169 -3.98 -17.94 20.62
N VAL A 170 -3.18 -18.94 21.03
CA VAL A 170 -3.10 -20.25 20.36
C VAL A 170 -4.49 -20.91 20.28
N GLU A 171 -5.23 -20.93 21.40
CA GLU A 171 -6.60 -21.46 21.45
C GLU A 171 -7.55 -20.66 20.51
N ALA A 172 -7.44 -19.34 20.50
CA ALA A 172 -8.27 -18.48 19.66
C ALA A 172 -8.00 -18.70 18.15
N PHE A 173 -6.74 -18.96 17.73
CA PHE A 173 -6.42 -19.35 16.36
C PHE A 173 -7.08 -20.68 16.00
N ALA A 174 -6.92 -21.72 16.83
CA ALA A 174 -7.47 -23.04 16.59
C ALA A 174 -9.01 -23.01 16.46
N GLU A 175 -9.69 -22.34 17.39
CA GLU A 175 -11.15 -22.27 17.41
C GLU A 175 -11.68 -21.39 16.26
N SER A 176 -11.01 -20.29 15.91
CA SER A 176 -11.37 -19.48 14.74
C SER A 176 -11.20 -20.27 13.44
N ALA A 177 -10.08 -20.99 13.27
CA ALA A 177 -9.85 -21.83 12.09
C ALA A 177 -10.88 -22.96 11.98
N ARG A 178 -11.27 -23.59 13.09
CA ARG A 178 -12.31 -24.61 13.13
C ARG A 178 -13.65 -24.07 12.64
N LEU A 179 -14.04 -22.90 13.12
CA LEU A 179 -15.30 -22.25 12.69
C LEU A 179 -15.26 -21.80 11.22
N LEU A 180 -14.11 -21.32 10.73
CA LEU A 180 -13.91 -21.00 9.32
C LEU A 180 -14.05 -22.25 8.44
N LYS A 181 -13.42 -23.37 8.83
CA LYS A 181 -13.56 -24.67 8.15
C LYS A 181 -15.02 -25.13 8.10
N GLU A 182 -15.74 -25.03 9.21
CA GLU A 182 -17.18 -25.38 9.30
C GLU A 182 -18.06 -24.46 8.44
N ALA A 183 -17.62 -23.22 8.21
CA ALA A 183 -18.27 -22.28 7.29
C ALA A 183 -17.96 -22.58 5.81
N GLY A 184 -17.02 -23.50 5.52
CA GLY A 184 -16.67 -23.89 4.17
C GLY A 184 -15.46 -23.16 3.58
N VAL A 185 -14.65 -22.48 4.41
CA VAL A 185 -13.39 -21.85 3.97
C VAL A 185 -12.37 -22.93 3.61
N ASP A 186 -11.62 -22.73 2.51
CA ASP A 186 -10.73 -23.75 1.95
C ASP A 186 -9.41 -23.90 2.73
N GLY A 187 -8.98 -22.87 3.48
CA GLY A 187 -7.79 -22.86 4.31
C GLY A 187 -7.66 -21.58 5.12
N VAL A 188 -6.63 -21.50 5.95
CA VAL A 188 -6.29 -20.28 6.69
C VAL A 188 -4.84 -19.89 6.43
N GLU A 189 -4.56 -18.58 6.56
CA GLU A 189 -3.19 -18.09 6.62
C GLU A 189 -2.93 -17.53 8.02
N VAL A 190 -1.84 -17.96 8.64
CA VAL A 190 -1.38 -17.36 9.90
C VAL A 190 -0.56 -16.11 9.58
N HIS A 191 -1.00 -14.99 10.07
CA HIS A 191 -0.29 -13.73 10.01
C HIS A 191 0.36 -13.44 11.37
N ALA A 192 1.62 -13.38 11.63
CA ALA A 192 2.69 -13.71 10.73
C ALA A 192 4.01 -13.75 11.47
N VAL A 193 4.87 -14.51 10.95
CA VAL A 193 6.31 -14.31 11.05
C VAL A 193 6.69 -13.32 9.94
N HIS A 194 6.20 -12.06 10.04
CA HIS A 194 6.12 -11.12 8.94
C HIS A 194 5.98 -9.66 9.42
N GLU A 195 6.69 -8.75 8.81
CA GLU A 195 6.62 -7.28 8.96
C GLU A 195 6.72 -6.75 10.40
N GLY A 196 7.25 -7.51 11.34
CA GLY A 196 7.31 -7.09 12.74
C GLY A 196 5.93 -7.07 13.43
N TYR A 197 4.95 -7.87 12.96
CA TYR A 197 3.72 -8.17 13.67
C TYR A 197 3.98 -9.00 14.92
N LEU A 198 2.98 -9.26 15.74
CA LEU A 198 3.19 -9.84 17.06
C LEU A 198 3.98 -11.15 17.03
N LEU A 199 3.67 -12.09 16.12
CA LEU A 199 4.42 -13.35 16.03
C LEU A 199 5.87 -13.11 15.60
N ASP A 200 6.11 -12.20 14.67
CA ASP A 200 7.46 -11.85 14.23
C ASP A 200 8.27 -11.19 15.35
N GLN A 201 7.63 -10.42 16.24
CA GLN A 201 8.28 -9.84 17.41
C GLN A 201 8.83 -10.91 18.36
N PHE A 202 8.26 -12.13 18.34
CA PHE A 202 8.81 -13.26 19.09
C PHE A 202 10.02 -13.86 18.38
N THR A 203 10.04 -13.91 17.05
CA THR A 203 11.16 -14.51 16.29
C THR A 203 12.39 -13.59 16.22
N LEU A 204 12.19 -12.27 16.21
CA LEU A 204 13.26 -11.28 16.04
C LEU A 204 14.08 -11.08 17.33
N GLY A 205 15.35 -11.49 17.31
CA GLY A 205 16.23 -11.45 18.49
C GLY A 205 16.49 -10.05 19.05
N TYR A 206 16.36 -8.99 18.23
CA TYR A 206 16.51 -7.62 18.77
C TYR A 206 15.27 -7.16 19.55
N VAL A 207 14.08 -7.75 19.30
CA VAL A 207 12.85 -7.48 20.04
C VAL A 207 12.67 -8.46 21.20
N ASN A 208 12.89 -9.77 20.96
CA ASN A 208 12.67 -10.82 21.95
C ASN A 208 13.86 -11.00 22.88
N LYS A 209 13.71 -10.55 24.13
CA LYS A 209 14.70 -10.68 25.21
C LYS A 209 14.18 -11.59 26.34
N ARG A 210 13.21 -12.47 26.03
CA ARG A 210 12.66 -13.43 27.02
C ARG A 210 13.68 -14.48 27.41
N THR A 211 13.52 -14.98 28.63
CA THR A 211 14.36 -16.04 29.22
C THR A 211 13.57 -17.30 29.54
N ASP A 212 12.27 -17.29 29.21
CA ASP A 212 11.38 -18.47 29.32
C ASP A 212 11.36 -19.29 28.03
N SER A 213 10.40 -20.24 27.94
CA SER A 213 10.24 -21.14 26.80
C SER A 213 9.91 -20.45 25.45
N TYR A 214 9.68 -19.14 25.44
CA TYR A 214 9.39 -18.36 24.22
C TYR A 214 10.55 -17.41 23.84
N GLY A 215 11.74 -17.58 24.41
CA GLY A 215 12.89 -16.73 24.11
C GLY A 215 14.23 -17.45 24.24
N GLY A 216 15.31 -16.74 23.93
CA GLY A 216 16.66 -17.29 23.94
C GLY A 216 16.98 -18.06 22.65
N SER A 217 16.81 -19.39 22.62
CA SER A 217 17.16 -20.21 21.46
C SER A 217 16.27 -19.92 20.24
N PHE A 218 16.72 -20.34 19.06
CA PHE A 218 15.96 -20.26 17.81
C PHE A 218 14.58 -20.93 17.96
N GLU A 219 14.52 -22.17 18.43
CA GLU A 219 13.29 -22.95 18.57
C GLU A 219 12.30 -22.26 19.52
N ASN A 220 12.79 -21.70 20.61
CA ASN A 220 11.96 -20.98 21.57
C ASN A 220 11.38 -19.70 20.98
N ARG A 221 12.16 -18.97 20.17
CA ARG A 221 11.68 -17.77 19.48
C ARG A 221 10.58 -18.07 18.47
N TYR A 222 10.63 -19.22 17.80
CA TYR A 222 9.63 -19.66 16.82
C TYR A 222 8.49 -20.50 17.42
N ARG A 223 8.58 -20.89 18.71
CA ARG A 223 7.60 -21.73 19.41
C ARG A 223 6.17 -21.26 19.28
N PHE A 224 5.90 -19.98 19.39
CA PHE A 224 4.54 -19.45 19.30
C PHE A 224 3.91 -19.73 17.93
N ALA A 225 4.65 -19.57 16.84
CA ALA A 225 4.18 -19.90 15.49
C ALA A 225 3.98 -21.42 15.31
N VAL A 226 4.81 -22.27 15.91
CA VAL A 226 4.66 -23.73 15.89
C VAL A 226 3.41 -24.16 16.65
N GLU A 227 3.21 -23.68 17.87
CA GLU A 227 2.03 -24.03 18.69
C GLU A 227 0.71 -23.63 18.01
N ILE A 228 0.69 -22.51 17.23
CA ILE A 228 -0.48 -22.10 16.46
C ILE A 228 -0.82 -23.11 15.36
N VAL A 229 0.16 -23.52 14.54
CA VAL A 229 -0.11 -24.48 13.46
C VAL A 229 -0.48 -25.84 14.02
N ASP A 230 0.17 -26.31 15.07
CA ASP A 230 -0.17 -27.55 15.76
C ASP A 230 -1.62 -27.54 16.26
N ALA A 231 -2.03 -26.47 16.94
CA ALA A 231 -3.38 -26.31 17.46
C ALA A 231 -4.43 -26.25 16.35
N ILE A 232 -4.16 -25.53 15.24
CA ILE A 232 -5.05 -25.48 14.07
C ILE A 232 -5.16 -26.88 13.44
N LYS A 233 -4.04 -27.59 13.24
CA LYS A 233 -4.06 -28.95 12.68
C LYS A 233 -4.77 -29.94 13.58
N ALA A 234 -4.65 -29.82 14.90
CA ALA A 234 -5.40 -30.61 15.87
C ALA A 234 -6.91 -30.35 15.78
N ALA A 235 -7.33 -29.10 15.68
CA ALA A 235 -8.75 -28.71 15.63
C ALA A 235 -9.41 -28.96 14.26
N CYS A 236 -8.65 -28.80 13.17
CA CYS A 236 -9.16 -28.86 11.79
C CYS A 236 -8.82 -30.15 11.05
N GLY A 237 -7.93 -30.99 11.60
CA GLY A 237 -7.36 -32.16 10.91
C GLY A 237 -6.11 -31.79 10.08
N LYS A 238 -5.24 -32.79 9.91
CA LYS A 238 -3.91 -32.62 9.28
C LYS A 238 -3.99 -32.12 7.83
N ASP A 239 -5.06 -32.46 7.12
CA ASP A 239 -5.26 -32.15 5.71
C ASP A 239 -5.82 -30.71 5.46
N PHE A 240 -6.21 -30.00 6.52
CA PHE A 240 -6.69 -28.63 6.38
C PHE A 240 -5.52 -27.69 6.09
N PRO A 241 -5.51 -26.96 4.94
CA PRO A 241 -4.38 -26.14 4.56
C PRO A 241 -4.15 -24.96 5.51
N VAL A 242 -2.89 -24.80 5.95
CA VAL A 242 -2.44 -23.68 6.77
C VAL A 242 -1.25 -23.01 6.10
N SER A 243 -1.47 -21.82 5.55
CA SER A 243 -0.42 -20.96 5.02
C SER A 243 0.22 -20.12 6.12
N LEU A 244 1.45 -19.67 5.91
CA LEU A 244 2.12 -18.69 6.74
C LEU A 244 2.52 -17.47 5.93
N ARG A 245 2.14 -16.27 6.38
CA ARG A 245 2.71 -15.04 5.86
C ARG A 245 4.12 -14.86 6.46
N TYR A 246 5.15 -14.73 5.61
CA TYR A 246 6.54 -14.85 6.01
C TYR A 246 7.41 -13.75 5.39
N SER A 247 8.12 -12.96 6.23
CA SER A 247 9.18 -12.07 5.76
C SER A 247 10.50 -12.82 5.69
N VAL A 248 11.11 -12.87 4.50
CA VAL A 248 12.39 -13.55 4.28
C VAL A 248 13.52 -12.80 4.99
N ILE A 249 13.69 -11.51 4.72
CA ILE A 249 14.67 -10.66 5.39
C ILE A 249 13.93 -9.48 6.03
N SER A 250 14.30 -9.13 7.25
CA SER A 250 13.66 -8.01 7.99
C SER A 250 13.97 -6.64 7.42
N LYS A 251 15.11 -6.47 6.73
CA LYS A 251 15.56 -5.22 6.10
C LYS A 251 15.64 -4.05 7.10
N THR A 252 16.09 -4.32 8.32
CA THR A 252 16.11 -3.33 9.41
C THR A 252 17.46 -3.24 10.10
N LYS A 253 17.85 -2.01 10.44
CA LYS A 253 19.05 -1.69 11.27
C LYS A 253 18.71 -1.65 12.77
N GLY A 254 17.43 -1.83 13.14
CA GLY A 254 16.92 -1.80 14.49
C GLY A 254 15.57 -1.10 14.59
N PHE A 255 15.20 -0.68 15.81
CA PHE A 255 13.92 0.00 16.03
C PHE A 255 13.81 1.29 15.20
N ARG A 256 12.75 1.37 14.39
CA ARG A 256 12.41 2.53 13.53
C ARG A 256 13.45 2.88 12.45
N GLN A 257 14.33 1.96 12.12
CA GLN A 257 15.40 2.17 11.15
C GLN A 257 15.38 1.08 10.08
N GLY A 258 14.86 1.41 8.90
CA GLY A 258 14.92 0.54 7.73
C GLY A 258 16.27 0.63 7.01
N ALA A 259 16.55 -0.36 6.17
CA ALA A 259 17.65 -0.33 5.22
C ALA A 259 17.10 -0.12 3.81
N LEU A 260 17.65 0.83 3.07
CA LEU A 260 17.26 1.13 1.70
C LEU A 260 17.75 0.05 0.71
N PRO A 261 17.10 -0.12 -0.45
CA PRO A 261 17.64 -1.00 -1.49
C PRO A 261 19.06 -0.60 -1.88
N GLY A 262 19.98 -1.57 -1.84
CA GLY A 262 21.40 -1.36 -2.17
C GLY A 262 22.25 -0.72 -1.06
N GLU A 263 21.68 -0.40 0.10
CA GLU A 263 22.43 0.06 1.26
C GLU A 263 23.27 -1.08 1.86
N ASP A 264 24.53 -0.79 2.20
CA ASP A 264 25.37 -1.68 2.99
C ASP A 264 25.06 -1.48 4.47
N TYR A 265 24.55 -2.52 5.14
CA TYR A 265 24.12 -2.43 6.54
C TYR A 265 24.25 -3.78 7.25
N VAL A 266 24.21 -3.75 8.59
CA VAL A 266 24.12 -4.95 9.42
C VAL A 266 22.65 -5.21 9.76
N GLU A 267 22.12 -6.36 9.34
CA GLU A 267 20.75 -6.77 9.65
C GLU A 267 20.57 -7.02 11.16
N ALA A 268 19.65 -6.28 11.77
CA ALA A 268 19.34 -6.44 13.20
C ALA A 268 18.24 -7.51 13.43
N GLY A 269 17.43 -7.78 12.43
CA GLY A 269 16.32 -8.72 12.46
C GLY A 269 16.71 -10.11 11.93
N ARG A 270 15.83 -10.70 11.12
CA ARG A 270 16.10 -11.98 10.44
C ARG A 270 16.90 -11.70 9.18
N ASP A 271 18.09 -12.28 9.10
CA ASP A 271 18.92 -12.32 7.90
C ASP A 271 18.59 -13.55 7.04
N MET A 272 19.29 -13.70 5.91
CA MET A 272 19.07 -14.83 5.01
C MET A 272 19.45 -16.17 5.67
N ALA A 273 20.52 -16.23 6.44
CA ALA A 273 20.98 -17.47 7.07
C ALA A 273 19.97 -17.99 8.11
N GLU A 274 19.41 -17.12 8.95
CA GLU A 274 18.31 -17.50 9.85
C GLU A 274 17.05 -17.85 9.05
N SER A 275 16.78 -17.17 7.95
CA SER A 275 15.59 -17.39 7.13
C SER A 275 15.56 -18.76 6.45
N GLU A 276 16.70 -19.25 5.96
CA GLU A 276 16.86 -20.60 5.40
C GLU A 276 16.45 -21.68 6.41
N ILE A 277 16.97 -21.57 7.63
CA ILE A 277 16.65 -22.49 8.73
C ILE A 277 15.18 -22.36 9.13
N ALA A 278 14.68 -21.13 9.26
CA ALA A 278 13.32 -20.86 9.71
C ALA A 278 12.26 -21.35 8.72
N ALA A 279 12.48 -21.17 7.42
CA ALA A 279 11.55 -21.63 6.39
C ALA A 279 11.36 -23.16 6.46
N LYS A 280 12.46 -23.90 6.54
CA LYS A 280 12.43 -25.37 6.69
C LYS A 280 11.81 -25.80 8.02
N PHE A 281 12.17 -25.16 9.13
CA PHE A 281 11.63 -25.45 10.46
C PHE A 281 10.10 -25.25 10.51
N LEU A 282 9.59 -24.18 9.89
CA LEU A 282 8.15 -23.87 9.84
C LEU A 282 7.39 -24.84 8.92
N GLN A 283 7.98 -25.25 7.79
CA GLN A 283 7.44 -26.34 6.98
C GLN A 283 7.31 -27.64 7.80
N ASP A 284 8.38 -28.02 8.51
CA ASP A 284 8.40 -29.26 9.29
C ASP A 284 7.44 -29.21 10.48
N ALA A 285 7.13 -28.02 10.98
CA ALA A 285 6.09 -27.79 11.98
C ALA A 285 4.66 -27.98 11.43
N GLY A 286 4.45 -28.00 10.10
CA GLY A 286 3.14 -28.32 9.50
C GLY A 286 2.48 -27.20 8.72
N TYR A 287 3.17 -26.11 8.41
CA TYR A 287 2.69 -25.13 7.44
C TYR A 287 2.74 -25.70 6.02
N ASP A 288 1.69 -25.46 5.21
CA ASP A 288 1.52 -26.04 3.88
C ASP A 288 1.90 -25.06 2.74
N MET A 289 2.19 -23.81 3.04
CA MET A 289 2.61 -22.78 2.08
C MET A 289 3.29 -21.63 2.82
N LEU A 290 4.29 -21.01 2.18
CA LEU A 290 4.86 -19.73 2.58
C LEU A 290 4.42 -18.63 1.61
N ASN A 291 3.77 -17.60 2.12
CA ASN A 291 3.40 -16.40 1.38
C ASN A 291 4.39 -15.28 1.74
N CYS A 292 5.38 -15.06 0.87
CA CYS A 292 6.62 -14.37 1.18
C CYS A 292 6.71 -12.94 0.67
N ASP A 293 7.42 -12.13 1.43
CA ASP A 293 7.98 -10.82 1.06
C ASP A 293 9.18 -10.47 1.94
N ASN A 294 9.55 -9.20 2.05
CA ASN A 294 10.60 -8.69 2.95
C ASN A 294 10.09 -7.54 3.82
N GLY A 295 10.86 -7.23 4.85
CA GLY A 295 10.69 -6.02 5.64
C GLY A 295 9.98 -6.23 6.97
N THR A 296 9.99 -5.16 7.74
CA THR A 296 9.26 -5.01 9.01
C THR A 296 8.59 -3.63 9.03
N TYR A 297 7.77 -3.37 10.03
CA TYR A 297 7.26 -2.00 10.26
C TYR A 297 8.37 -1.00 10.63
N ASP A 298 9.52 -1.45 11.02
CA ASP A 298 10.70 -0.60 11.20
C ASP A 298 11.34 -0.24 9.85
N ALA A 299 11.15 -1.07 8.81
CA ALA A 299 11.53 -0.86 7.40
C ALA A 299 10.29 -0.64 6.51
N TRP A 300 9.52 0.39 6.80
CA TRP A 300 8.15 0.61 6.32
C TRP A 300 7.96 0.54 4.80
N TYR A 301 8.92 1.02 4.02
CA TYR A 301 8.87 1.00 2.55
C TYR A 301 9.17 -0.38 1.94
N TRP A 302 9.70 -1.34 2.69
CA TRP A 302 9.77 -2.74 2.28
C TRP A 302 8.44 -3.46 2.51
N ALA A 303 7.84 -3.25 3.67
CA ALA A 303 6.54 -3.80 4.00
C ALA A 303 5.45 -3.30 3.03
N HIS A 304 5.57 -2.06 2.57
CA HIS A 304 4.61 -1.42 1.67
C HIS A 304 5.34 -0.69 0.53
N PRO A 305 5.86 -1.40 -0.48
CA PRO A 305 6.73 -0.82 -1.49
C PRO A 305 6.09 0.33 -2.28
N PRO A 306 6.60 1.59 -2.13
CA PRO A 306 6.15 2.75 -2.90
C PRO A 306 6.68 2.73 -4.34
N VAL A 307 6.33 3.78 -5.10
CA VAL A 307 6.73 3.92 -6.49
C VAL A 307 8.26 3.97 -6.68
N TYR A 308 9.01 4.40 -5.68
CA TYR A 308 10.48 4.52 -5.69
C TYR A 308 11.20 3.19 -5.52
N MET A 309 10.55 2.18 -4.93
CA MET A 309 11.14 0.85 -4.77
C MET A 309 11.31 0.15 -6.12
N PRO A 310 12.32 -0.71 -6.30
CA PRO A 310 12.46 -1.52 -7.52
C PRO A 310 11.22 -2.38 -7.80
N GLU A 311 10.95 -2.66 -9.07
CA GLU A 311 10.00 -3.72 -9.43
C GLU A 311 10.54 -5.07 -8.97
N ASN A 312 9.64 -5.99 -8.60
CA ASN A 312 9.99 -7.33 -8.10
C ASN A 312 10.94 -7.30 -6.88
N CYS A 313 10.85 -6.27 -6.04
CA CYS A 313 11.82 -5.97 -4.97
C CYS A 313 12.03 -7.09 -3.95
N ASN A 314 11.16 -8.08 -3.90
CA ASN A 314 11.26 -9.22 -2.97
C ASN A 314 11.61 -10.54 -3.68
N LEU A 315 11.62 -10.56 -5.03
CA LEU A 315 11.64 -11.79 -5.81
C LEU A 315 12.92 -12.61 -5.59
N ALA A 316 14.07 -11.96 -5.60
CA ALA A 316 15.35 -12.65 -5.52
C ALA A 316 15.51 -13.44 -4.21
N GLU A 317 15.16 -12.82 -3.09
CA GLU A 317 15.23 -13.46 -1.77
C GLU A 317 14.18 -14.58 -1.63
N VAL A 318 12.99 -14.39 -2.21
CA VAL A 318 11.94 -15.41 -2.16
C VAL A 318 12.28 -16.62 -3.05
N GLU A 319 12.81 -16.40 -4.25
CA GLU A 319 13.35 -17.49 -5.10
C GLU A 319 14.45 -18.28 -4.39
N HIS A 320 15.30 -17.59 -3.62
CA HIS A 320 16.33 -18.25 -2.83
C HIS A 320 15.72 -19.18 -1.78
N ILE A 321 14.74 -18.70 -1.00
CA ILE A 321 14.05 -19.50 0.03
C ILE A 321 13.32 -20.71 -0.55
N LYS A 322 12.81 -20.63 -1.78
CA LYS A 322 12.17 -21.79 -2.43
C LYS A 322 13.09 -23.02 -2.52
N ASN A 323 14.40 -22.84 -2.53
CA ASN A 323 15.36 -23.96 -2.56
C ASN A 323 15.47 -24.73 -1.23
N PHE A 324 14.94 -24.19 -0.14
CA PHE A 324 15.02 -24.76 1.21
C PHE A 324 13.72 -25.43 1.67
N VAL A 325 12.65 -25.32 0.87
CA VAL A 325 11.33 -25.86 1.21
C VAL A 325 10.71 -26.63 0.05
N ASP A 326 9.96 -27.68 0.40
CA ASP A 326 9.20 -28.50 -0.57
C ASP A 326 7.77 -27.98 -0.77
N ILE A 327 7.25 -27.21 0.21
CA ILE A 327 5.93 -26.61 0.16
C ILE A 327 5.88 -25.45 -0.85
N PRO A 328 4.70 -25.11 -1.35
CA PRO A 328 4.50 -23.96 -2.24
C PRO A 328 4.97 -22.65 -1.63
N VAL A 329 5.55 -21.80 -2.49
CA VAL A 329 5.99 -20.44 -2.15
C VAL A 329 5.33 -19.44 -3.08
N VAL A 330 4.73 -18.40 -2.49
CA VAL A 330 4.15 -17.24 -3.18
C VAL A 330 5.02 -16.02 -2.88
N CYS A 331 5.30 -15.20 -3.90
CA CYS A 331 5.99 -13.92 -3.74
C CYS A 331 5.04 -12.75 -3.99
N ALA A 332 5.09 -11.74 -3.11
CA ALA A 332 4.43 -10.45 -3.27
C ALA A 332 5.44 -9.31 -3.15
N GLY A 333 5.16 -8.16 -3.77
CA GLY A 333 6.00 -6.95 -3.71
C GLY A 333 6.34 -6.39 -5.08
N ARG A 334 5.49 -5.51 -5.62
CA ARG A 334 5.64 -4.90 -6.96
C ARG A 334 5.89 -5.90 -8.09
N MET A 335 5.34 -7.12 -7.98
CA MET A 335 5.50 -8.16 -8.99
C MET A 335 5.02 -7.69 -10.36
N THR A 336 5.87 -7.89 -11.39
CA THR A 336 5.49 -7.76 -12.80
C THR A 336 4.97 -9.10 -13.31
N LEU A 337 4.14 -9.07 -14.37
CA LEU A 337 3.60 -10.29 -14.97
C LEU A 337 4.70 -11.17 -15.60
N ASP A 338 5.64 -10.53 -16.31
CA ASP A 338 6.73 -11.24 -16.97
C ASP A 338 7.63 -11.95 -15.97
N ALA A 339 8.12 -11.26 -14.93
CA ALA A 339 8.95 -11.87 -13.90
C ALA A 339 8.22 -12.97 -13.13
N ALA A 340 6.92 -12.78 -12.85
CA ALA A 340 6.11 -13.81 -12.20
C ALA A 340 5.97 -15.07 -13.09
N ALA A 341 5.72 -14.89 -14.39
CA ALA A 341 5.60 -16.01 -15.33
C ALA A 341 6.92 -16.76 -15.50
N GLU A 342 8.03 -16.04 -15.62
CA GLU A 342 9.38 -16.61 -15.71
C GLU A 342 9.75 -17.41 -14.46
N ALA A 343 9.50 -16.86 -13.26
CA ALA A 343 9.79 -17.53 -11.99
C ALA A 343 8.95 -18.79 -11.81
N VAL A 344 7.66 -18.75 -12.18
CA VAL A 344 6.76 -19.93 -12.15
C VAL A 344 7.21 -20.98 -13.17
N ALA A 345 7.52 -20.59 -14.40
CA ALA A 345 8.01 -21.52 -15.43
C ALA A 345 9.32 -22.20 -15.04
N ALA A 346 10.20 -21.50 -14.32
CA ALA A 346 11.47 -22.02 -13.82
C ALA A 346 11.32 -22.86 -12.53
N GLY A 347 10.12 -22.99 -11.96
CA GLY A 347 9.89 -23.70 -10.69
C GLY A 347 10.42 -22.98 -9.45
N LYS A 348 10.73 -21.69 -9.57
CA LYS A 348 11.24 -20.84 -8.48
C LYS A 348 10.14 -20.21 -7.63
N LEU A 349 8.91 -20.20 -8.15
CA LEU A 349 7.69 -19.82 -7.44
C LEU A 349 6.55 -20.77 -7.81
N ASP A 350 5.58 -20.89 -6.90
CA ASP A 350 4.34 -21.64 -7.13
C ASP A 350 3.15 -20.71 -7.41
N GLY A 351 3.18 -19.49 -6.90
CA GLY A 351 2.16 -18.49 -7.14
C GLY A 351 2.68 -17.06 -7.08
N ALA A 352 2.01 -16.15 -7.74
CA ALA A 352 2.35 -14.75 -7.79
C ALA A 352 1.32 -13.91 -7.03
N GLY A 353 1.79 -13.17 -6.03
CA GLY A 353 1.00 -12.34 -5.15
C GLY A 353 0.78 -10.94 -5.71
N PHE A 354 -0.48 -10.59 -5.91
CA PHE A 354 -0.90 -9.24 -6.27
C PHE A 354 -1.92 -8.74 -5.24
N ALA A 355 -1.87 -7.46 -4.92
CA ALA A 355 -2.83 -6.85 -4.00
C ALA A 355 -3.45 -5.59 -4.61
N ARG A 356 -2.70 -4.50 -4.67
CA ARG A 356 -3.17 -3.18 -5.10
C ARG A 356 -3.72 -3.14 -6.53
N GLN A 357 -3.25 -4.01 -7.43
CA GLN A 357 -3.77 -4.11 -8.80
C GLN A 357 -5.24 -4.54 -8.81
N PHE A 358 -5.65 -5.43 -7.90
CA PHE A 358 -7.06 -5.81 -7.76
C PHE A 358 -7.95 -4.65 -7.27
N LEU A 359 -7.41 -3.70 -6.49
CA LEU A 359 -8.16 -2.49 -6.13
C LEU A 359 -8.34 -1.55 -7.32
N ALA A 360 -7.32 -1.43 -8.16
CA ALA A 360 -7.38 -0.59 -9.36
C ALA A 360 -8.33 -1.17 -10.42
N ASP A 361 -8.31 -2.49 -10.59
CA ASP A 361 -9.12 -3.20 -11.58
C ASP A 361 -9.38 -4.65 -11.14
N GLN A 362 -10.58 -4.97 -10.64
CA GLN A 362 -10.93 -6.33 -10.21
C GLN A 362 -10.97 -7.32 -11.36
N ARG A 363 -11.10 -6.83 -12.61
CA ARG A 363 -11.27 -7.64 -13.82
C ARG A 363 -9.98 -7.88 -14.61
N TRP A 364 -8.86 -7.46 -14.09
CA TRP A 364 -7.59 -7.42 -14.83
C TRP A 364 -7.14 -8.80 -15.35
N ILE A 365 -7.36 -9.90 -14.59
CA ILE A 365 -7.01 -11.26 -15.05
C ILE A 365 -7.92 -11.70 -16.21
N THR A 366 -9.22 -11.45 -16.10
CA THR A 366 -10.17 -11.72 -17.21
C THR A 366 -9.79 -10.94 -18.47
N LYS A 367 -9.34 -9.70 -18.31
CA LYS A 367 -8.86 -8.89 -19.44
C LYS A 367 -7.59 -9.47 -20.08
N LEU A 368 -6.65 -10.01 -19.28
CA LEU A 368 -5.49 -10.74 -19.82
C LEU A 368 -5.92 -11.95 -20.63
N MET A 369 -6.87 -12.74 -20.13
CA MET A 369 -7.38 -13.92 -20.83
C MET A 369 -8.07 -13.58 -22.16
N ASN A 370 -8.70 -12.42 -22.24
CA ASN A 370 -9.42 -11.94 -23.41
C ASN A 370 -8.56 -11.14 -24.39
N ASP A 371 -7.24 -11.02 -24.15
CA ASP A 371 -6.33 -10.20 -24.96
C ASP A 371 -6.67 -8.70 -24.92
N GLU A 372 -7.15 -8.25 -23.75
CA GLU A 372 -7.56 -6.86 -23.48
C GLU A 372 -6.58 -6.14 -22.52
N GLN A 373 -5.27 -6.39 -22.63
CA GLN A 373 -4.25 -5.85 -21.73
C GLN A 373 -4.28 -4.31 -21.68
N ASP A 374 -4.49 -3.67 -22.84
CA ASP A 374 -4.60 -2.22 -22.96
C ASP A 374 -5.80 -1.62 -22.23
N ASP A 375 -6.76 -2.45 -21.86
CA ASP A 375 -7.95 -2.05 -21.11
C ASP A 375 -7.79 -2.17 -19.59
N ILE A 376 -6.70 -2.75 -19.12
CA ILE A 376 -6.40 -2.88 -17.70
C ILE A 376 -6.06 -1.50 -17.11
N ARG A 377 -6.83 -1.09 -16.09
CA ARG A 377 -6.52 0.12 -15.33
C ARG A 377 -5.34 -0.17 -14.39
N PRO A 378 -4.20 0.51 -14.53
CA PRO A 378 -3.03 0.20 -13.73
C PRO A 378 -3.14 0.75 -12.31
N CYS A 379 -2.59 0.03 -11.33
CA CYS A 379 -2.26 0.59 -10.03
C CYS A 379 -1.04 1.51 -10.18
N ILE A 380 -1.15 2.75 -9.71
CA ILE A 380 -0.07 3.76 -9.80
C ILE A 380 0.84 3.83 -8.56
N LEU A 381 0.72 2.89 -7.65
CA LEU A 381 1.57 2.75 -6.45
C LEU A 381 1.58 3.98 -5.52
N CYS A 382 0.50 4.76 -5.52
CA CYS A 382 0.40 6.02 -4.77
C CYS A 382 0.10 5.85 -3.27
N HIS A 383 -0.42 4.70 -2.84
CA HIS A 383 -0.90 4.38 -1.49
C HIS A 383 -2.05 5.27 -0.95
N ASN A 384 -2.56 6.24 -1.71
CA ASN A 384 -3.51 7.23 -1.21
C ASN A 384 -4.88 6.64 -0.83
N GLY A 385 -5.54 5.94 -1.76
CA GLY A 385 -6.89 5.41 -1.54
C GLY A 385 -6.92 4.07 -0.80
N CYS A 386 -5.82 3.31 -0.83
CA CYS A 386 -5.74 2.02 -0.17
C CYS A 386 -5.12 2.14 1.22
N PHE A 387 -3.80 2.13 1.31
CA PHE A 387 -3.09 1.96 2.56
C PHE A 387 -3.19 3.19 3.48
N ASN A 388 -3.06 4.40 2.93
CA ASN A 388 -3.15 5.63 3.72
C ASN A 388 -4.55 5.85 4.33
N MET A 389 -5.60 5.36 3.66
CA MET A 389 -6.98 5.48 4.15
C MET A 389 -7.30 4.47 5.24
N CYS A 390 -6.88 3.21 5.12
CA CYS A 390 -7.24 2.18 6.10
C CYS A 390 -6.28 2.08 7.29
N HIS A 391 -5.06 2.62 7.22
CA HIS A 391 -4.09 2.54 8.32
C HIS A 391 -3.73 3.87 8.99
N TYR A 392 -4.09 5.02 8.43
CA TYR A 392 -3.81 6.37 8.97
C TYR A 392 -2.35 6.63 9.33
N LYS A 393 -1.41 6.05 8.58
CA LYS A 393 0.01 6.17 8.88
C LYS A 393 0.65 7.21 7.96
N GLY A 394 1.23 8.22 8.59
CA GLY A 394 1.74 9.41 7.95
C GLY A 394 1.00 10.65 8.45
N VAL A 395 1.08 11.74 7.71
CA VAL A 395 0.35 12.97 8.04
C VAL A 395 -1.15 12.75 7.75
N PRO A 396 -2.06 13.01 8.71
CA PRO A 396 -3.49 12.85 8.50
C PRO A 396 -3.98 13.64 7.29
N ASN A 397 -4.87 13.04 6.51
CA ASN A 397 -5.56 13.76 5.44
C ASN A 397 -6.86 14.40 5.97
N ASP A 398 -7.41 15.37 5.24
CA ASP A 398 -8.65 16.06 5.60
C ASP A 398 -9.89 15.36 5.04
N GLN A 399 -9.81 14.10 4.62
CA GLN A 399 -10.95 13.36 4.08
C GLN A 399 -11.91 12.97 5.18
N ASP A 400 -13.19 12.88 4.81
CA ASP A 400 -14.22 12.38 5.71
C ASP A 400 -13.95 10.91 6.05
N LEU A 401 -13.63 10.66 7.31
CA LEU A 401 -13.30 9.35 7.81
C LEU A 401 -14.46 8.37 7.79
N SER A 402 -15.71 8.86 7.74
CA SER A 402 -16.90 8.00 7.63
C SER A 402 -16.91 7.14 6.36
N ASP A 403 -16.21 7.58 5.31
CA ASP A 403 -16.06 6.85 4.05
C ASP A 403 -14.87 5.88 4.01
N SER A 404 -13.96 5.95 4.97
CA SER A 404 -12.64 5.31 4.88
C SER A 404 -12.23 4.48 6.08
N LEU A 405 -13.05 4.45 7.15
CA LEU A 405 -12.67 3.83 8.42
C LEU A 405 -12.39 2.33 8.30
N HIS A 406 -13.05 1.63 7.39
CA HIS A 406 -13.13 0.17 7.45
C HIS A 406 -12.48 -0.51 6.24
N LEU A 407 -12.76 -0.05 5.03
CA LEU A 407 -12.33 -0.70 3.81
C LEU A 407 -11.38 0.18 2.99
N ALA A 408 -10.50 -0.46 2.23
CA ALA A 408 -9.63 0.23 1.30
C ALA A 408 -10.43 0.96 0.21
N ARG A 409 -9.84 2.02 -0.34
CA ARG A 409 -10.30 2.75 -1.52
C ARG A 409 -9.20 2.72 -2.57
N CYS A 410 -9.49 3.17 -3.77
CA CYS A 410 -8.47 3.31 -4.80
C CYS A 410 -8.54 4.71 -5.41
N ALA A 411 -7.41 5.41 -5.49
CA ALA A 411 -7.33 6.75 -6.07
C ALA A 411 -7.68 6.78 -7.56
N VAL A 412 -7.50 5.67 -8.26
CA VAL A 412 -7.81 5.56 -9.70
C VAL A 412 -9.11 4.82 -9.99
N ASN A 413 -9.79 4.27 -8.97
CA ASN A 413 -11.04 3.55 -9.13
C ASN A 413 -12.02 3.89 -8.00
N ALA A 414 -12.89 4.86 -8.23
CA ALA A 414 -13.86 5.33 -7.24
C ALA A 414 -14.91 4.28 -6.85
N GLU A 415 -15.13 3.25 -7.68
CA GLU A 415 -16.11 2.20 -7.40
C GLU A 415 -15.61 1.17 -6.38
N THR A 416 -14.30 1.10 -6.15
CA THR A 416 -13.70 0.09 -5.26
C THR A 416 -14.27 0.20 -3.85
N MET A 417 -15.01 -0.85 -3.44
CA MET A 417 -15.72 -0.95 -2.14
C MET A 417 -16.68 0.22 -1.85
N GLN A 418 -17.14 0.90 -2.89
CA GLN A 418 -18.11 2.01 -2.79
C GLN A 418 -19.24 1.89 -3.81
N TRP A 419 -19.64 0.69 -4.19
CA TRP A 419 -20.66 0.47 -5.23
C TRP A 419 -22.01 1.11 -4.92
N ASN A 420 -22.39 1.23 -3.65
CA ASN A 420 -23.64 1.87 -3.27
C ASN A 420 -23.61 3.39 -3.50
N LYS A 421 -22.43 4.00 -3.46
CA LYS A 421 -22.22 5.44 -3.52
C LYS A 421 -21.77 5.90 -4.92
N HIS A 422 -20.88 5.17 -5.54
CA HIS A 422 -20.23 5.52 -6.81
C HIS A 422 -20.56 4.57 -7.96
N TYR A 423 -21.64 3.83 -7.86
CA TYR A 423 -22.00 2.87 -8.87
C TYR A 423 -22.53 3.55 -10.16
N ILE A 424 -22.08 3.05 -11.31
CA ILE A 424 -22.42 3.58 -12.63
C ILE A 424 -23.76 3.01 -13.09
N LYS A 425 -24.81 3.84 -13.11
CA LYS A 425 -26.15 3.51 -13.57
C LYS A 425 -26.49 4.23 -14.87
N LYS A 426 -27.06 3.51 -15.84
CA LYS A 426 -27.58 4.11 -17.07
C LYS A 426 -28.66 5.15 -16.77
N THR A 427 -28.55 6.31 -17.43
CA THR A 427 -29.59 7.34 -17.38
C THR A 427 -30.77 6.99 -18.28
N THR A 428 -31.95 7.46 -17.87
CA THR A 428 -33.16 7.43 -18.72
C THR A 428 -33.34 8.73 -19.51
N SER A 429 -32.51 9.75 -19.25
CA SER A 429 -32.56 11.05 -19.90
C SER A 429 -31.14 11.47 -20.34
N PRO A 430 -30.66 10.96 -21.49
CA PRO A 430 -29.38 11.35 -22.06
C PRO A 430 -29.28 12.86 -22.29
N LYS A 431 -28.08 13.42 -22.04
CA LYS A 431 -27.79 14.85 -22.28
C LYS A 431 -26.44 14.97 -22.97
N THR A 432 -26.26 16.00 -23.76
CA THR A 432 -24.93 16.50 -24.11
C THR A 432 -24.35 17.22 -22.89
N VAL A 433 -23.09 16.94 -22.55
CA VAL A 433 -22.40 17.57 -21.41
C VAL A 433 -21.04 18.05 -21.88
N HIS A 434 -20.80 19.35 -21.77
CA HIS A 434 -19.53 19.96 -22.13
C HIS A 434 -18.55 19.90 -20.94
N ILE A 435 -17.31 19.47 -21.19
CA ILE A 435 -16.26 19.34 -20.17
C ILE A 435 -15.11 20.26 -20.59
N ILE A 436 -14.83 21.25 -19.76
CA ILE A 436 -13.76 22.21 -20.01
C ILE A 436 -12.48 21.75 -19.33
N GLY A 437 -11.54 21.24 -20.11
CA GLY A 437 -10.25 20.70 -19.67
C GLY A 437 -10.13 19.20 -19.87
N GLY A 438 -9.11 18.78 -20.63
CA GLY A 438 -8.79 17.39 -20.99
C GLY A 438 -7.76 16.74 -20.06
N GLY A 439 -7.62 17.22 -18.82
CA GLY A 439 -6.82 16.56 -17.78
C GLY A 439 -7.49 15.28 -17.26
N ILE A 440 -6.86 14.62 -16.27
CA ILE A 440 -7.38 13.36 -15.69
C ILE A 440 -8.81 13.52 -15.15
N GLY A 441 -9.13 14.65 -14.49
CA GLY A 441 -10.47 14.91 -13.98
C GLY A 441 -11.52 15.02 -15.08
N GLY A 442 -11.20 15.71 -16.19
CA GLY A 442 -12.08 15.84 -17.34
C GLY A 442 -12.29 14.52 -18.07
N MET A 443 -11.20 13.77 -18.30
CA MET A 443 -11.28 12.44 -18.94
C MET A 443 -12.07 11.43 -18.09
N GLU A 444 -11.91 11.42 -16.76
CA GLU A 444 -12.71 10.55 -15.90
C GLU A 444 -14.19 10.96 -15.89
N ALA A 445 -14.50 12.27 -15.83
CA ALA A 445 -15.86 12.76 -15.95
C ALA A 445 -16.50 12.30 -17.27
N ALA A 446 -15.78 12.46 -18.40
CA ALA A 446 -16.25 12.04 -19.71
C ALA A 446 -16.51 10.52 -19.77
N ARG A 447 -15.56 9.71 -19.25
CA ARG A 447 -15.69 8.26 -19.17
C ARG A 447 -16.96 7.85 -18.41
N VAL A 448 -17.16 8.40 -17.23
CA VAL A 448 -18.33 8.08 -16.38
C VAL A 448 -19.63 8.53 -17.04
N LEU A 449 -19.69 9.73 -17.59
CA LEU A 449 -20.85 10.23 -18.31
C LEU A 449 -21.22 9.33 -19.48
N LYS A 450 -20.24 8.93 -20.30
CA LYS A 450 -20.47 8.01 -21.44
C LYS A 450 -20.98 6.66 -20.98
N LEU A 451 -20.39 6.08 -19.94
CA LEU A 451 -20.86 4.80 -19.36
C LEU A 451 -22.28 4.93 -18.80
N ARG A 452 -22.66 6.08 -18.30
CA ARG A 452 -24.04 6.38 -17.86
C ARG A 452 -25.00 6.64 -19.02
N GLY A 453 -24.52 6.77 -20.25
CA GLY A 453 -25.34 6.97 -21.46
C GLY A 453 -25.56 8.43 -21.83
N HIS A 454 -24.80 9.36 -21.29
CA HIS A 454 -24.75 10.74 -21.75
C HIS A 454 -23.81 10.88 -22.96
N ASN A 455 -23.84 12.06 -23.60
CA ASN A 455 -22.94 12.42 -24.69
C ASN A 455 -21.95 13.50 -24.23
N PRO A 456 -20.77 13.11 -23.64
CA PRO A 456 -19.75 14.06 -23.22
C PRO A 456 -18.93 14.59 -24.40
N ILE A 457 -18.56 15.88 -24.34
CA ILE A 457 -17.65 16.55 -25.28
C ILE A 457 -16.55 17.23 -24.43
N ILE A 458 -15.30 16.88 -24.68
CA ILE A 458 -14.15 17.50 -24.02
C ILE A 458 -13.63 18.65 -24.87
N HIS A 459 -13.48 19.83 -24.26
CA HIS A 459 -12.83 21.01 -24.81
C HIS A 459 -11.49 21.20 -24.11
N GLU A 460 -10.39 21.01 -24.84
CA GLU A 460 -9.02 21.15 -24.31
C GLU A 460 -8.29 22.26 -25.05
N LYS A 461 -7.77 23.25 -24.31
CA LYS A 461 -7.07 24.41 -24.89
C LYS A 461 -5.74 24.06 -25.54
N SER A 462 -5.07 22.99 -25.09
CA SER A 462 -3.80 22.54 -25.65
C SER A 462 -3.99 21.53 -26.80
N GLY A 463 -2.90 21.18 -27.47
CA GLY A 463 -2.91 20.19 -28.54
C GLY A 463 -2.88 18.73 -28.07
N GLU A 464 -3.00 18.46 -26.75
CA GLU A 464 -2.90 17.12 -26.18
C GLU A 464 -3.75 16.95 -24.92
N LEU A 465 -4.19 15.71 -24.65
CA LEU A 465 -4.85 15.34 -23.41
C LEU A 465 -3.85 15.05 -22.29
N GLY A 466 -4.26 15.27 -21.03
CA GLY A 466 -3.48 14.90 -19.83
C GLY A 466 -3.24 16.06 -18.87
N GLY A 467 -3.19 17.31 -19.36
CA GLY A 467 -3.03 18.50 -18.54
C GLY A 467 -1.79 18.44 -17.64
N ALA A 468 -1.93 18.78 -16.36
CA ALA A 468 -0.84 18.76 -15.38
C ALA A 468 -0.31 17.32 -15.09
N PHE A 469 -1.08 16.28 -15.42
CA PHE A 469 -0.65 14.90 -15.16
C PHE A 469 0.49 14.46 -16.08
N ILE A 470 0.68 15.11 -17.22
CA ILE A 470 1.84 14.88 -18.09
C ILE A 470 3.14 15.20 -17.32
N ALA A 471 3.22 16.38 -16.71
CA ALA A 471 4.35 16.75 -15.87
C ALA A 471 4.47 15.83 -14.64
N ALA A 472 3.36 15.53 -13.95
CA ALA A 472 3.34 14.67 -12.77
C ALA A 472 3.79 13.23 -13.02
N SER A 473 3.82 12.77 -14.28
CA SER A 473 4.24 11.42 -14.69
C SER A 473 5.62 11.38 -15.34
N ALA A 474 6.34 12.50 -15.38
CA ALA A 474 7.54 12.66 -16.21
C ALA A 474 8.78 11.94 -15.65
N GLU A 475 8.92 11.89 -14.31
CA GLU A 475 10.09 11.31 -13.67
C GLU A 475 10.28 9.83 -14.05
N SER A 476 11.52 9.38 -14.10
CA SER A 476 11.92 8.07 -14.63
C SER A 476 11.20 6.90 -13.96
N TYR A 477 11.05 6.94 -12.66
CA TYR A 477 10.40 5.90 -11.83
C TYR A 477 8.86 5.91 -11.88
N LYS A 478 8.23 6.89 -12.54
CA LYS A 478 6.77 7.06 -12.61
C LYS A 478 6.11 6.38 -13.82
N GLY A 479 6.66 5.27 -14.32
CA GLY A 479 6.11 4.54 -15.46
C GLY A 479 4.63 4.21 -15.33
N LYS A 480 4.18 3.79 -14.15
CA LYS A 480 2.77 3.46 -13.89
C LYS A 480 1.81 4.66 -13.99
N LEU A 481 2.28 5.88 -13.78
CA LEU A 481 1.48 7.07 -14.03
C LEU A 481 1.35 7.33 -15.53
N ARG A 482 2.42 7.14 -16.31
CA ARG A 482 2.37 7.20 -17.79
C ARG A 482 1.42 6.14 -18.35
N ASP A 483 1.45 4.92 -17.82
CA ASP A 483 0.50 3.84 -18.18
C ASP A 483 -0.95 4.27 -17.92
N LEU A 484 -1.23 4.93 -16.78
CA LEU A 484 -2.57 5.44 -16.46
C LEU A 484 -3.01 6.54 -17.42
N LEU A 485 -2.13 7.49 -17.75
CA LEU A 485 -2.43 8.54 -18.72
C LEU A 485 -2.77 7.93 -20.09
N ALA A 486 -1.93 7.01 -20.57
CA ALA A 486 -2.19 6.30 -21.81
C ALA A 486 -3.50 5.51 -21.78
N TRP A 487 -3.82 4.88 -20.64
CA TRP A 487 -5.10 4.20 -20.46
C TRP A 487 -6.29 5.16 -20.60
N TYR A 488 -6.24 6.35 -19.99
CA TYR A 488 -7.31 7.35 -20.13
C TYR A 488 -7.47 7.82 -21.58
N ILE A 489 -6.37 8.10 -22.27
CA ILE A 489 -6.40 8.53 -23.68
C ILE A 489 -7.06 7.45 -24.55
N ARG A 490 -6.62 6.18 -24.41
CA ARG A 490 -7.24 5.05 -25.12
C ARG A 490 -8.73 4.88 -24.78
N LYS A 491 -9.13 5.18 -23.53
CA LYS A 491 -10.54 5.13 -23.13
C LYS A 491 -11.38 6.19 -23.81
N MET A 492 -10.86 7.40 -24.06
CA MET A 492 -11.60 8.41 -24.80
C MET A 492 -11.91 7.90 -26.22
N ASP A 493 -10.92 7.34 -26.90
CA ASP A 493 -11.08 6.77 -28.22
C ASP A 493 -12.02 5.55 -28.22
N LYS A 494 -11.73 4.53 -27.40
CA LYS A 494 -12.52 3.29 -27.31
C LYS A 494 -14.01 3.51 -27.01
N LEU A 495 -14.32 4.54 -26.23
CA LEU A 495 -15.70 4.90 -25.89
C LEU A 495 -16.34 5.85 -26.91
N GLY A 496 -15.62 6.29 -27.94
CA GLY A 496 -16.11 7.25 -28.93
C GLY A 496 -16.52 8.58 -28.25
N ILE A 497 -15.67 9.11 -27.37
CA ILE A 497 -15.87 10.40 -26.74
C ILE A 497 -15.31 11.49 -27.64
N GLU A 498 -16.12 12.50 -27.96
CA GLU A 498 -15.67 13.64 -28.76
C GLU A 498 -14.67 14.47 -27.96
N VAL A 499 -13.47 14.68 -28.55
CA VAL A 499 -12.39 15.49 -27.97
C VAL A 499 -12.02 16.59 -28.95
N ARG A 500 -12.09 17.86 -28.52
CA ARG A 500 -11.73 19.05 -29.25
C ARG A 500 -10.44 19.60 -28.66
N LEU A 501 -9.33 19.38 -29.35
CA LEU A 501 -8.02 19.94 -29.00
C LEU A 501 -7.86 21.34 -29.61
N ASN A 502 -6.98 22.17 -29.02
CA ASN A 502 -6.80 23.58 -29.38
C ASN A 502 -8.12 24.39 -29.34
N ASP A 503 -9.03 24.01 -28.43
CA ASP A 503 -10.36 24.59 -28.27
C ASP A 503 -10.48 25.24 -26.86
N GLU A 504 -10.02 26.49 -26.76
CA GLU A 504 -10.09 27.26 -25.51
C GLU A 504 -11.47 27.87 -25.31
N VAL A 505 -12.20 27.37 -24.34
CA VAL A 505 -13.52 27.95 -23.95
C VAL A 505 -13.32 29.11 -22.99
N LYS A 506 -13.65 30.32 -23.42
CA LYS A 506 -13.56 31.55 -22.62
C LYS A 506 -14.88 31.94 -21.95
N ASP A 507 -15.98 31.50 -22.55
CA ASP A 507 -17.33 31.80 -22.06
C ASP A 507 -18.22 30.57 -22.20
N VAL A 508 -18.72 30.07 -21.08
CA VAL A 508 -19.60 28.89 -21.04
C VAL A 508 -21.01 29.15 -21.55
N SER A 509 -21.40 30.42 -21.71
CA SER A 509 -22.73 30.81 -22.24
C SER A 509 -22.96 30.35 -23.69
N VAL A 510 -21.87 30.03 -24.42
CA VAL A 510 -21.94 29.51 -25.79
C VAL A 510 -22.62 28.15 -25.88
N PHE A 511 -22.72 27.39 -24.77
CA PHE A 511 -23.38 26.09 -24.70
C PHE A 511 -24.86 26.16 -24.35
N GLY A 512 -25.40 27.37 -24.17
CA GLY A 512 -26.81 27.58 -23.88
C GLY A 512 -27.26 26.88 -22.58
N ASN A 513 -28.20 25.93 -22.70
CA ASN A 513 -28.74 25.19 -21.55
C ASN A 513 -28.06 23.83 -21.31
N ASP A 514 -27.05 23.47 -22.09
CA ASP A 514 -26.36 22.22 -21.88
C ASP A 514 -25.51 22.24 -20.58
N PRO A 515 -25.49 21.17 -19.79
CA PRO A 515 -24.65 21.10 -18.60
C PRO A 515 -23.17 21.23 -18.93
N VAL A 516 -22.43 21.95 -18.08
CA VAL A 516 -20.99 22.17 -18.20
C VAL A 516 -20.28 21.67 -16.94
N ILE A 517 -19.19 20.92 -17.13
CA ILE A 517 -18.26 20.54 -16.07
C ILE A 517 -16.96 21.33 -16.25
N ILE A 518 -16.57 22.08 -15.23
CA ILE A 518 -15.31 22.82 -15.20
C ILE A 518 -14.23 21.91 -14.61
N ALA A 519 -13.26 21.51 -15.43
CA ALA A 519 -12.14 20.63 -15.07
C ALA A 519 -10.79 21.24 -15.48
N THR A 520 -10.64 22.56 -15.36
CA THR A 520 -9.50 23.34 -15.84
C THR A 520 -8.22 23.18 -15.02
N GLY A 521 -8.28 22.44 -13.90
CA GLY A 521 -7.13 22.20 -13.03
C GLY A 521 -6.69 23.43 -12.24
N ALA A 522 -5.39 23.49 -11.94
CA ALA A 522 -4.77 24.55 -11.16
C ALA A 522 -3.53 25.08 -11.87
N THR A 523 -3.10 26.29 -11.51
CA THR A 523 -1.93 26.96 -12.08
C THR A 523 -0.77 26.94 -11.07
N PRO A 524 0.49 26.73 -11.49
CA PRO A 524 1.64 26.84 -10.61
C PRO A 524 1.74 28.21 -9.96
N ARG A 525 2.08 28.21 -8.67
CA ARG A 525 2.30 29.44 -7.92
C ARG A 525 3.67 30.03 -8.22
N LEU A 526 3.71 31.22 -8.76
CA LEU A 526 4.94 31.98 -8.96
C LEU A 526 5.28 32.81 -7.71
N LEU A 527 6.53 32.77 -7.27
CA LEU A 527 7.02 33.52 -6.10
C LEU A 527 7.35 34.99 -6.45
N LYS A 528 6.44 35.72 -7.08
CA LYS A 528 6.63 37.09 -7.62
C LYS A 528 7.14 38.12 -6.62
N ARG A 529 7.06 37.85 -5.31
CA ARG A 529 7.58 38.74 -4.25
C ARG A 529 9.06 38.55 -3.95
N VAL A 530 9.67 37.48 -4.51
CA VAL A 530 11.09 37.17 -4.33
C VAL A 530 11.87 37.88 -5.44
N PRO A 531 12.81 38.77 -5.14
CA PRO A 531 13.69 39.37 -6.15
C PRO A 531 14.41 38.30 -6.98
N GLY A 532 14.42 38.43 -8.29
CA GLY A 532 15.00 37.47 -9.21
C GLY A 532 14.16 36.22 -9.46
N TYR A 533 12.85 36.21 -9.08
CA TYR A 533 11.96 35.06 -9.29
C TYR A 533 11.84 34.65 -10.75
N GLU A 534 12.03 35.57 -11.68
CA GLU A 534 12.00 35.34 -13.15
C GLU A 534 13.15 34.45 -13.64
N LYS A 535 14.19 34.26 -12.82
CA LYS A 535 15.31 33.35 -13.08
C LYS A 535 15.00 31.91 -12.67
N MET A 536 13.92 31.67 -11.93
CA MET A 536 13.50 30.33 -11.53
C MET A 536 12.83 29.61 -12.70
N VAL A 537 13.08 28.32 -12.79
CA VAL A 537 12.34 27.39 -13.65
C VAL A 537 11.13 26.89 -12.87
N GLU A 538 9.96 26.94 -13.46
CA GLU A 538 8.75 26.36 -12.84
C GLU A 538 8.81 24.83 -12.94
N ALA A 539 8.37 24.12 -11.89
CA ALA A 539 8.45 22.67 -11.80
C ALA A 539 7.85 21.94 -13.01
N CYS A 540 6.67 22.37 -13.50
CA CYS A 540 6.06 21.73 -14.67
C CYS A 540 6.82 22.03 -15.97
N GLU A 541 7.45 23.19 -16.11
CA GLU A 541 8.29 23.51 -17.28
C GLU A 541 9.52 22.57 -17.33
N TYR A 542 10.16 22.33 -16.17
CA TYR A 542 11.26 21.38 -16.05
C TYR A 542 10.80 19.96 -16.40
N LEU A 543 9.75 19.49 -15.72
CA LEU A 543 9.23 18.12 -15.90
C LEU A 543 8.72 17.84 -17.32
N ARG A 544 8.20 18.85 -18.02
CA ARG A 544 7.80 18.72 -19.44
C ARG A 544 8.99 18.83 -20.43
N GLY A 545 10.21 19.07 -19.93
CA GLY A 545 11.39 19.22 -20.75
C GLY A 545 11.44 20.53 -21.57
N SER A 546 10.60 21.52 -21.24
CA SER A 546 10.59 22.82 -21.91
C SER A 546 11.69 23.77 -21.42
N LYS A 547 12.27 23.47 -20.25
CA LYS A 547 13.39 24.17 -19.63
C LYS A 547 14.41 23.18 -19.09
N GLU A 548 15.67 23.39 -19.44
CA GLU A 548 16.80 22.62 -18.91
C GLU A 548 17.37 23.30 -17.65
N VAL A 549 18.07 22.51 -16.83
CA VAL A 549 18.75 22.97 -15.61
C VAL A 549 20.21 22.52 -15.59
N GLY A 550 21.06 23.29 -14.91
CA GLY A 550 22.49 23.03 -14.77
C GLY A 550 22.80 21.81 -13.87
N GLN A 551 24.04 21.73 -13.41
CA GLN A 551 24.55 20.61 -12.61
C GLN A 551 24.11 20.71 -11.15
N THR A 552 24.22 21.89 -10.53
CA THR A 552 23.80 22.13 -9.15
C THR A 552 22.47 22.88 -9.15
N VAL A 553 21.43 22.26 -8.61
CA VAL A 553 20.05 22.74 -8.72
C VAL A 553 19.45 22.98 -7.35
N ALA A 554 19.11 24.23 -7.04
CA ALA A 554 18.33 24.55 -5.85
C ALA A 554 16.84 24.29 -6.10
N VAL A 555 16.23 23.40 -5.30
CA VAL A 555 14.80 23.07 -5.35
C VAL A 555 14.10 23.80 -4.20
N ILE A 556 13.24 24.75 -4.55
CA ILE A 556 12.52 25.60 -3.59
C ILE A 556 11.16 25.02 -3.27
N GLY A 557 11.04 24.46 -2.08
CA GLY A 557 9.89 23.71 -1.58
C GLY A 557 10.16 22.21 -1.48
N GLY A 558 10.28 21.71 -0.26
CA GLY A 558 10.53 20.29 0.09
C GLY A 558 9.24 19.48 0.29
N GLY A 559 8.11 19.90 -0.32
CA GLY A 559 6.92 19.08 -0.42
C GLY A 559 7.14 17.86 -1.31
N LEU A 560 6.08 17.05 -1.58
CA LEU A 560 6.23 15.83 -2.38
C LEU A 560 6.83 16.13 -3.76
N THR A 561 6.30 17.10 -4.50
CA THR A 561 6.79 17.45 -5.84
C THR A 561 8.28 17.86 -5.83
N GLY A 562 8.68 18.74 -4.90
CA GLY A 562 10.08 19.17 -4.84
C GLY A 562 11.03 18.06 -4.40
N SER A 563 10.60 17.20 -3.46
CA SER A 563 11.37 16.02 -3.06
C SER A 563 11.50 15.01 -4.20
N GLU A 564 10.44 14.76 -4.95
CA GLU A 564 10.46 13.87 -6.12
C GLU A 564 11.36 14.42 -7.24
N ILE A 565 11.31 15.72 -7.52
CA ILE A 565 12.23 16.38 -8.48
C ILE A 565 13.68 16.28 -8.01
N ALA A 566 13.95 16.53 -6.73
CA ALA A 566 15.30 16.40 -6.18
C ALA A 566 15.83 14.96 -6.29
N TYR A 567 14.96 13.98 -6.03
CA TYR A 567 15.28 12.56 -6.21
C TYR A 567 15.62 12.24 -7.67
N GLU A 568 14.79 12.68 -8.62
CA GLU A 568 15.04 12.49 -10.06
C GLU A 568 16.34 13.17 -10.52
N LEU A 569 16.61 14.41 -10.09
CA LEU A 569 17.86 15.12 -10.38
C LEU A 569 19.08 14.33 -9.89
N ALA A 570 19.01 13.78 -8.68
CA ALA A 570 20.09 12.96 -8.15
C ALA A 570 20.28 11.64 -8.94
N LEU A 571 19.19 10.99 -9.35
CA LEU A 571 19.26 9.81 -10.23
C LEU A 571 19.89 10.13 -11.59
N GLN A 572 19.73 11.36 -12.09
CA GLN A 572 20.38 11.86 -13.31
C GLN A 572 21.85 12.26 -13.11
N GLY A 573 22.42 12.10 -11.90
CA GLY A 573 23.78 12.48 -11.57
C GLY A 573 23.99 13.98 -11.37
N LYS A 574 22.91 14.75 -11.14
CA LYS A 574 22.97 16.17 -10.78
C LYS A 574 23.07 16.33 -9.25
N ASN A 575 23.36 17.54 -8.81
CA ASN A 575 23.53 17.90 -7.40
C ASN A 575 22.33 18.72 -6.90
N PRO A 576 21.20 18.10 -6.48
CA PRO A 576 20.08 18.85 -5.93
C PRO A 576 20.39 19.38 -4.52
N VAL A 577 19.84 20.56 -4.22
CA VAL A 577 19.85 21.17 -2.88
C VAL A 577 18.42 21.55 -2.55
N ILE A 578 17.84 21.00 -1.48
CA ILE A 578 16.44 21.24 -1.11
C ILE A 578 16.37 22.37 -0.08
N VAL A 579 15.51 23.35 -0.33
CA VAL A 579 15.20 24.45 0.60
C VAL A 579 13.73 24.38 0.98
N GLU A 580 13.45 24.11 2.26
CA GLU A 580 12.07 23.97 2.78
C GLU A 580 11.86 24.90 3.98
N MET A 581 10.74 25.65 3.95
CA MET A 581 10.38 26.60 5.01
C MET A 581 9.84 25.93 6.28
N LYS A 582 9.39 24.69 6.19
CA LYS A 582 8.92 23.90 7.31
C LYS A 582 10.05 23.14 7.97
N ASP A 583 9.73 22.51 9.09
CA ASP A 583 10.65 21.75 9.94
C ASP A 583 10.90 20.32 9.46
N ASP A 584 10.22 19.87 8.40
CA ASP A 584 10.39 18.54 7.81
C ASP A 584 10.01 18.53 6.31
N LEU A 585 10.60 17.58 5.57
CA LEU A 585 10.24 17.30 4.19
C LEU A 585 8.87 16.59 4.12
N ILE A 586 8.16 16.81 3.02
CA ILE A 586 6.91 16.10 2.68
C ILE A 586 5.91 16.14 3.86
N SER A 587 5.82 17.29 4.52
CA SER A 587 4.95 17.50 5.68
C SER A 587 3.50 17.85 5.32
N GLN A 588 3.13 17.81 4.03
CA GLN A 588 1.74 17.97 3.60
C GLN A 588 0.89 16.76 3.99
N LYS A 589 -0.40 17.02 4.26
CA LYS A 589 -1.37 15.98 4.57
C LYS A 589 -1.63 15.05 3.38
N GLY A 590 -2.02 13.81 3.65
CA GLY A 590 -2.47 12.85 2.66
C GLY A 590 -1.37 12.04 1.96
N VAL A 591 -0.11 12.23 2.29
CA VAL A 591 1.00 11.41 1.78
C VAL A 591 1.23 10.23 2.71
N CYS A 592 1.23 9.01 2.16
CA CYS A 592 1.52 7.81 2.93
C CYS A 592 2.96 7.82 3.45
N LEU A 593 3.15 7.38 4.69
CA LEU A 593 4.47 7.31 5.32
C LEU A 593 5.46 6.44 4.52
N ALA A 594 5.01 5.38 3.84
CA ALA A 594 5.89 4.55 3.01
C ALA A 594 6.58 5.38 1.91
N ASN A 595 5.86 6.36 1.33
CA ASN A 595 6.40 7.26 0.33
C ASN A 595 7.34 8.31 0.93
N SER A 596 6.91 8.95 2.01
CA SER A 596 7.69 10.05 2.61
C SER A 596 8.94 9.56 3.35
N SER A 597 8.88 8.42 4.07
CA SER A 597 10.04 7.88 4.76
C SER A 597 11.13 7.41 3.79
N TYR A 598 10.74 6.77 2.68
CA TYR A 598 11.71 6.38 1.65
C TYR A 598 12.55 7.57 1.18
N LEU A 599 11.91 8.66 0.76
CA LEU A 599 12.62 9.83 0.23
C LEU A 599 13.49 10.50 1.29
N ARG A 600 12.98 10.65 2.54
CA ARG A 600 13.77 11.25 3.64
C ARG A 600 15.02 10.45 3.93
N GLU A 601 14.88 9.14 4.13
CA GLU A 601 16.00 8.24 4.42
C GLU A 601 16.97 8.15 3.23
N TRP A 602 16.45 8.21 1.98
CA TRP A 602 17.27 8.21 0.79
C TRP A 602 18.14 9.48 0.69
N PHE A 603 17.58 10.66 0.98
CA PHE A 603 18.34 11.90 0.98
C PHE A 603 19.40 11.91 2.08
N GLU A 604 19.09 11.38 3.23
CA GLU A 604 20.05 11.24 4.35
C GLU A 604 21.22 10.31 3.95
N LEU A 605 20.92 9.12 3.43
CA LEU A 605 21.90 8.13 2.99
C LEU A 605 22.85 8.70 1.92
N HIS A 606 22.28 9.40 0.93
CA HIS A 606 23.03 9.97 -0.20
C HIS A 606 23.57 11.37 0.07
N LYS A 607 23.41 11.88 1.32
CA LYS A 607 23.91 13.17 1.78
C LYS A 607 23.46 14.34 0.90
N VAL A 608 22.23 14.29 0.40
CA VAL A 608 21.63 15.40 -0.34
C VAL A 608 21.46 16.59 0.61
N PRO A 609 21.97 17.79 0.29
CA PRO A 609 21.81 18.94 1.19
C PRO A 609 20.34 19.34 1.32
N VAL A 610 19.84 19.37 2.56
CA VAL A 610 18.47 19.77 2.91
C VAL A 610 18.53 20.90 3.93
N TYR A 611 17.96 22.04 3.58
CA TYR A 611 17.86 23.22 4.45
C TYR A 611 16.41 23.35 4.90
N LEU A 612 16.09 22.84 6.09
CA LEU A 612 14.79 22.98 6.75
C LEU A 612 14.66 24.33 7.47
N GLU A 613 13.41 24.74 7.77
CA GLU A 613 13.09 26.01 8.42
C GLU A 613 13.80 27.21 7.73
N THR A 614 13.98 27.11 6.40
CA THR A 614 14.77 28.03 5.59
C THR A 614 13.91 28.62 4.47
N THR A 615 13.86 29.95 4.40
CA THR A 615 13.02 30.69 3.46
C THR A 615 13.86 31.40 2.40
N LEU A 616 13.50 31.21 1.13
CA LEU A 616 14.11 31.93 0.00
C LEU A 616 13.84 33.45 0.10
N LYS A 617 14.87 34.27 -0.07
CA LYS A 617 14.80 35.74 -0.05
C LYS A 617 15.13 36.36 -1.40
N GLU A 618 16.08 35.82 -2.14
CA GLU A 618 16.52 36.38 -3.42
C GLU A 618 17.13 35.28 -4.30
N VAL A 619 16.95 35.40 -5.60
CA VAL A 619 17.63 34.58 -6.62
C VAL A 619 18.62 35.46 -7.38
N LYS A 620 19.90 35.10 -7.30
CA LYS A 620 21.00 35.77 -8.00
C LYS A 620 21.52 34.92 -9.15
N ASP A 621 22.45 35.48 -9.93
CA ASP A 621 23.20 34.69 -10.90
C ASP A 621 24.19 33.78 -10.16
N GLY A 622 24.06 32.47 -10.32
CA GLY A 622 24.91 31.47 -9.70
C GLY A 622 24.66 31.18 -8.21
N ALA A 623 23.62 31.77 -7.59
CA ALA A 623 23.30 31.51 -6.18
C ALA A 623 21.88 31.90 -5.80
N ILE A 624 21.42 31.39 -4.66
CA ILE A 624 20.25 31.89 -3.95
C ILE A 624 20.62 32.43 -2.57
N VAL A 625 19.88 33.40 -2.07
CA VAL A 625 19.98 33.91 -0.71
C VAL A 625 18.75 33.46 0.08
N CYS A 626 18.96 32.81 1.18
CA CYS A 626 17.91 32.30 2.07
C CYS A 626 18.07 32.90 3.48
N THR A 627 17.02 32.78 4.30
CA THR A 627 17.07 33.08 5.73
C THR A 627 16.71 31.84 6.52
N GLY A 628 17.59 31.40 7.39
CA GLY A 628 17.36 30.29 8.31
C GLY A 628 16.46 30.65 9.49
N LYS A 629 16.13 29.67 10.33
CA LYS A 629 15.32 29.81 11.56
C LYS A 629 15.85 30.87 12.52
N ASP A 630 17.16 31.01 12.61
CA ASP A 630 17.85 32.00 13.46
C ASP A 630 17.89 33.42 12.88
N GLY A 631 17.25 33.62 11.73
CA GLY A 631 17.22 34.91 11.02
C GLY A 631 18.49 35.26 10.26
N LYS A 632 19.50 34.39 10.25
CA LYS A 632 20.75 34.62 9.52
C LYS A 632 20.57 34.35 8.03
N TYR A 633 21.28 35.13 7.23
CA TYR A 633 21.32 34.92 5.77
C TYR A 633 22.29 33.77 5.45
N ILE A 634 21.86 32.93 4.53
CA ILE A 634 22.62 31.80 3.98
C ILE A 634 22.64 31.97 2.46
N GLU A 635 23.83 32.03 1.88
CA GLU A 635 24.00 32.00 0.42
C GLU A 635 24.32 30.57 -0.02
N ILE A 636 23.55 30.05 -0.96
CA ILE A 636 23.68 28.70 -1.51
C ILE A 636 24.01 28.84 -3.00
N LYS A 637 25.19 28.36 -3.39
CA LYS A 637 25.61 28.36 -4.80
C LYS A 637 24.84 27.31 -5.60
N CYS A 638 24.35 27.68 -6.76
CA CYS A 638 23.62 26.78 -7.67
C CYS A 638 23.63 27.35 -9.10
N ASP A 639 23.57 26.46 -10.09
CA ASP A 639 23.51 26.84 -11.52
C ASP A 639 22.08 27.16 -11.94
N SER A 640 21.09 26.54 -11.28
CA SER A 640 19.67 26.70 -11.61
C SER A 640 18.81 26.63 -10.33
N VAL A 641 17.62 27.18 -10.43
CA VAL A 641 16.64 27.17 -9.32
C VAL A 641 15.30 26.67 -9.86
N ILE A 642 14.76 25.61 -9.27
CA ILE A 642 13.41 25.09 -9.58
C ILE A 642 12.44 25.53 -8.49
N SER A 643 11.31 26.13 -8.88
CA SER A 643 10.24 26.53 -7.97
C SER A 643 9.19 25.42 -7.85
N CYS A 644 9.04 24.89 -6.64
CA CYS A 644 8.05 23.89 -6.24
C CYS A 644 7.08 24.46 -5.19
N ALA A 645 6.64 25.72 -5.37
CA ALA A 645 5.85 26.47 -4.39
C ALA A 645 4.36 26.10 -4.34
N GLY A 646 3.96 25.04 -5.02
CA GLY A 646 2.57 24.55 -5.09
C GLY A 646 1.72 25.27 -6.15
N TYR A 647 0.40 25.14 -6.03
CA TYR A 647 -0.59 25.59 -7.03
C TYR A 647 -1.57 26.60 -6.44
N ILE A 648 -2.28 27.32 -7.31
CA ILE A 648 -3.38 28.25 -7.01
C ILE A 648 -4.57 27.93 -7.92
#